data_ef0e68184ce791210fcb5ed38f94a2d3
#
_entry.id   ef0e68184ce791210fcb5ed38f94a2d3
#
_cell.length_a   1.000
_cell.length_b   1.000
_cell.length_c   1.000
_cell.angle_alpha   90.00
_cell.angle_beta   90.00
_cell.angle_gamma   90.00
#
_symmetry.space_group_name_H-M   'P 1'
#
loop_
_entity.id
_entity.type
_entity.pdbx_description
1 polymer ?
#
loop_
_entity_poly.entity_id
_entity_poly.type
_entity_poly.pdbx_seq_one_letter_code
_entity_poly.pdbx_strand_id
1 'polypeptide(L)'
;MSRLKISWIVIANIALMGAILAFVALYSSYERKENYRNQVEHFVNSTIAMEQVTGNYLEGEQGICDNWAQYINSRELTLEEAADFVRATHAKSDTSAHLIDTETLTGFSTQPVANSADNYEVSYKRMDLLGDGSWIADLGTAINITRTYTNPISGEQSLAFCNRITVKDAETGEMKQAYLLRVVPISNLQEKWVFPQEAYENEDISIIDTESSYVIRGRSFKNASFFEFYKSYNQPGISVQQQLFEEILSETGSFTMLDSRGRECIAAHTPLTSTKGWVLLSLAPVSDLNANAENWILVGIITFGLLLLLVIDFIYMQSFNKKLRVMAREAEAANKAKTDFLSTMSHDIRTPMNAIIGLTTIAEKKLDDQEAVAENLRKISLASNHLLTLINDILDISKVESGKLNMSPMTFSIVETVQNLMNLSQPMVKEKNIDFSFRINRMEKEYLYADQLRLNQIYINILSNAIKYTLPGGSVSVDLREEECEREGYIKLIYCVSDTGIGMSPEFMEKMYQPFSRQTDSRVNSIQGTGLGLAITRQMVELMDGTIDCRSEVGKGTTFIITLELPVAEKQLEEMKIDDVDVLIADDDPILLETAADTLESLGVRAEMARTGMEALEMARQRHESGKDYDVIILDWKMPEMNGIETISRIRAEISADIPILLTSAYDWSDIEDAAKEAGANGFIAKPLFRSKLYEKIHELLGTEVKSLEQEDDYSDLAGMNILIAEDNVVNWEIISAMLGMFGITTERAENGRICVEKMAEAEEGSYDLIFMDVQMPEMNGLDATRNIRELDNKWASSIPIIAMTADAFSENVAECLKVGMNGHIAKPIDLSIVIKEIRRIKEEQKK
;
A
#
# COMPACT_ATOMS: atom_id res chain seq x y z
N MET A 1 -0.01 -17.61 30.58
CA MET A 1 -0.34 -16.94 31.86
C MET A 1 -1.71 -16.22 31.89
N SER A 2 -2.27 -15.72 30.79
CA SER A 2 -3.58 -15.05 30.78
C SER A 2 -4.80 -15.97 30.96
N ARG A 3 -4.75 -17.20 30.47
CA ARG A 3 -5.85 -18.19 30.65
C ARG A 3 -6.02 -18.69 32.08
N LEU A 4 -4.96 -18.76 32.88
CA LEU A 4 -5.03 -19.18 34.28
C LEU A 4 -5.63 -18.09 35.20
N LYS A 5 -5.45 -16.81 34.93
CA LYS A 5 -6.04 -15.71 35.71
C LYS A 5 -7.55 -15.60 35.53
N ILE A 6 -8.08 -15.90 34.31
CA ILE A 6 -9.52 -15.90 34.04
C ILE A 6 -10.23 -17.07 34.76
N SER A 7 -9.58 -18.22 34.85
CA SER A 7 -10.13 -19.39 35.55
C SER A 7 -10.28 -19.18 37.05
N TRP A 8 -9.37 -18.46 37.68
CA TRP A 8 -9.45 -18.17 39.14
C TRP A 8 -10.58 -17.20 39.52
N ILE A 9 -10.85 -16.20 38.67
CA ILE A 9 -11.99 -15.27 38.86
C ILE A 9 -13.32 -16.01 38.72
N VAL A 10 -13.43 -16.88 37.71
CA VAL A 10 -14.64 -17.70 37.49
C VAL A 10 -14.84 -18.70 38.66
N ILE A 11 -13.77 -19.33 39.16
CA ILE A 11 -13.84 -20.26 40.28
C ILE A 11 -14.21 -19.53 41.59
N ALA A 12 -13.64 -18.34 41.82
CA ALA A 12 -14.00 -17.50 42.97
C ALA A 12 -15.46 -17.05 42.94
N ASN A 13 -15.97 -16.67 41.74
CA ASN A 13 -17.37 -16.31 41.57
C ASN A 13 -18.33 -17.50 41.74
N ILE A 14 -17.96 -18.70 41.30
CA ILE A 14 -18.74 -19.94 41.51
C ILE A 14 -18.75 -20.33 43.00
N ALA A 15 -17.63 -20.23 43.71
CA ALA A 15 -17.53 -20.54 45.14
C ALA A 15 -18.34 -19.53 46.00
N LEU A 16 -18.31 -18.26 45.64
CA LEU A 16 -19.11 -17.18 46.28
C LEU A 16 -20.62 -17.44 46.05
N MET A 17 -21.00 -17.84 44.82
CA MET A 17 -22.39 -18.17 44.50
C MET A 17 -22.89 -19.39 45.26
N GLY A 18 -22.06 -20.42 45.47
CA GLY A 18 -22.37 -21.57 46.29
C GLY A 18 -22.61 -21.24 47.78
N ALA A 19 -21.79 -20.35 48.35
CA ALA A 19 -21.95 -19.88 49.71
C ALA A 19 -23.24 -19.03 49.89
N ILE A 20 -23.58 -18.23 48.89
CA ILE A 20 -24.79 -17.40 48.87
C ILE A 20 -26.04 -18.28 48.80
N LEU A 21 -26.04 -19.31 47.92
CA LEU A 21 -27.18 -20.24 47.81
C LEU A 21 -27.47 -21.05 49.10
N ALA A 22 -26.44 -21.42 49.87
CA ALA A 22 -26.58 -22.10 51.11
C ALA A 22 -27.21 -21.22 52.23
N PHE A 23 -26.90 -19.93 52.21
CA PHE A 23 -27.47 -18.94 53.14
C PHE A 23 -28.94 -18.63 52.85
N VAL A 24 -29.28 -18.58 51.54
CA VAL A 24 -30.66 -18.32 51.09
C VAL A 24 -31.66 -19.40 51.47
N ALA A 25 -31.24 -20.68 51.51
CA ALA A 25 -32.08 -21.79 51.86
C ALA A 25 -32.59 -21.74 53.32
N LEU A 26 -31.93 -21.02 54.19
CA LEU A 26 -32.24 -20.92 55.64
C LEU A 26 -33.21 -19.77 55.97
N TYR A 27 -33.46 -18.82 55.10
CA TYR A 27 -34.18 -17.58 55.41
C TYR A 27 -35.59 -17.47 54.80
N SER A 28 -36.02 -18.41 53.97
CA SER A 28 -37.17 -18.26 53.04
C SER A 28 -38.57 -18.36 53.69
N SER A 29 -38.70 -18.32 55.02
CA SER A 29 -40.01 -18.61 55.61
C SER A 29 -40.78 -17.39 56.18
N TYR A 30 -40.30 -16.20 56.14
CA TYR A 30 -40.81 -15.10 56.96
C TYR A 30 -41.62 -13.93 56.36
N GLU A 31 -41.62 -13.65 55.06
CA GLU A 31 -42.22 -12.37 54.58
C GLU A 31 -42.99 -12.48 53.25
N ARG A 32 -44.14 -13.09 53.16
CA ARG A 32 -44.91 -13.28 51.92
C ARG A 32 -45.88 -12.13 51.54
N LYS A 33 -46.26 -11.23 52.42
CA LYS A 33 -47.41 -10.35 52.15
C LYS A 33 -47.07 -8.92 51.68
N GLU A 34 -45.98 -8.36 52.09
CA GLU A 34 -45.58 -7.01 51.75
C GLU A 34 -44.84 -6.88 50.40
N ASN A 35 -44.31 -7.98 49.90
CA ASN A 35 -43.49 -8.07 48.67
C ASN A 35 -44.29 -7.97 47.36
N TYR A 36 -45.57 -8.35 47.36
CA TYR A 36 -46.37 -8.34 46.13
C TYR A 36 -46.57 -6.90 45.59
N ARG A 37 -46.89 -5.95 46.47
CA ARG A 37 -47.08 -4.55 46.10
C ARG A 37 -45.82 -3.93 45.48
N ASN A 38 -44.67 -4.23 46.07
CA ASN A 38 -43.39 -3.75 45.58
C ASN A 38 -43.01 -4.38 44.26
N GLN A 39 -43.38 -5.64 43.99
CA GLN A 39 -43.17 -6.33 42.75
C GLN A 39 -43.98 -5.72 41.59
N VAL A 40 -45.25 -5.34 41.86
CA VAL A 40 -46.09 -4.68 40.88
C VAL A 40 -45.50 -3.27 40.55
N GLU A 41 -45.07 -2.52 41.58
CA GLU A 41 -44.45 -1.21 41.36
C GLU A 41 -43.15 -1.31 40.55
N HIS A 42 -42.31 -2.32 40.80
CA HIS A 42 -41.12 -2.60 40.02
C HIS A 42 -41.44 -2.94 38.53
N PHE A 43 -42.54 -3.69 38.32
CA PHE A 43 -42.99 -4.03 36.97
C PHE A 43 -43.44 -2.77 36.20
N VAL A 44 -44.17 -1.89 36.86
CA VAL A 44 -44.57 -0.58 36.26
C VAL A 44 -43.36 0.27 35.95
N ASN A 45 -42.38 0.37 36.87
CA ASN A 45 -41.15 1.14 36.67
C ASN A 45 -40.28 0.59 35.50
N SER A 46 -40.28 -0.75 35.34
CA SER A 46 -39.61 -1.40 34.20
C SER A 46 -40.30 -1.02 32.88
N THR A 47 -41.66 -0.97 32.91
CA THR A 47 -42.45 -0.52 31.75
C THR A 47 -42.18 0.95 31.37
N ILE A 48 -42.01 1.84 32.39
CA ILE A 48 -41.60 3.26 32.13
C ILE A 48 -40.20 3.34 31.51
N ALA A 49 -39.21 2.57 32.05
CA ALA A 49 -37.88 2.57 31.48
C ALA A 49 -37.89 2.07 30.01
N MET A 50 -38.75 1.12 29.69
CA MET A 50 -38.92 0.60 28.34
C MET A 50 -39.58 1.62 27.41
N GLU A 51 -40.53 2.40 27.95
CA GLU A 51 -41.10 3.55 27.20
C GLU A 51 -40.01 4.53 26.77
N GLN A 52 -39.09 4.90 27.68
CA GLN A 52 -37.99 5.80 27.39
C GLN A 52 -37.05 5.25 26.29
N VAL A 53 -36.72 3.95 26.36
CA VAL A 53 -35.91 3.30 25.34
C VAL A 53 -36.62 3.31 23.98
N THR A 54 -37.89 2.99 23.98
CA THR A 54 -38.75 2.99 22.79
C THR A 54 -38.85 4.40 22.20
N GLY A 55 -39.15 5.39 23.04
CA GLY A 55 -39.26 6.80 22.62
C GLY A 55 -37.97 7.32 21.98
N ASN A 56 -36.84 7.15 22.67
CA ASN A 56 -35.53 7.57 22.16
C ASN A 56 -35.16 6.89 20.82
N TYR A 57 -35.54 5.61 20.68
CA TYR A 57 -35.30 4.91 19.41
C TYR A 57 -36.13 5.50 18.28
N LEU A 58 -37.43 5.70 18.52
CA LEU A 58 -38.34 6.27 17.53
C LEU A 58 -37.92 7.69 17.12
N GLU A 59 -37.53 8.53 18.10
CA GLU A 59 -37.00 9.87 17.85
C GLU A 59 -35.69 9.84 17.06
N GLY A 60 -34.80 8.91 17.39
CA GLY A 60 -33.54 8.74 16.68
C GLY A 60 -33.74 8.38 15.20
N GLU A 61 -34.63 7.43 14.94
CA GLU A 61 -34.97 6.99 13.57
C GLU A 61 -35.69 8.12 12.80
N GLN A 62 -36.60 8.84 13.45
CA GLN A 62 -37.23 10.04 12.89
C GLN A 62 -36.19 11.11 12.56
N GLY A 63 -35.25 11.39 13.48
CA GLY A 63 -34.19 12.37 13.28
C GLY A 63 -33.29 12.05 12.07
N ILE A 64 -33.05 10.78 11.79
CA ILE A 64 -32.32 10.37 10.57
C ILE A 64 -33.16 10.71 9.32
N CYS A 65 -34.46 10.39 9.35
CA CYS A 65 -35.39 10.69 8.25
C CYS A 65 -35.47 12.21 8.02
N ASP A 66 -35.56 12.99 9.08
CA ASP A 66 -35.62 14.46 9.06
C ASP A 66 -34.35 15.06 8.47
N ASN A 67 -33.18 14.56 8.87
CA ASN A 67 -31.91 15.02 8.35
C ASN A 67 -31.77 14.78 6.83
N TRP A 68 -32.22 13.63 6.37
CA TRP A 68 -32.25 13.34 4.93
C TRP A 68 -33.23 14.25 4.21
N ALA A 69 -34.43 14.43 4.76
CA ALA A 69 -35.43 15.31 4.18
C ALA A 69 -34.94 16.78 4.11
N GLN A 70 -34.31 17.27 5.15
CA GLN A 70 -33.71 18.61 5.20
C GLN A 70 -32.62 18.76 4.12
N TYR A 71 -31.72 17.76 3.98
CA TYR A 71 -30.69 17.81 2.95
C TYR A 71 -31.29 17.83 1.55
N ILE A 72 -32.24 16.92 1.26
CA ILE A 72 -32.91 16.85 -0.05
C ILE A 72 -33.64 18.17 -0.36
N ASN A 73 -34.40 18.69 0.59
CA ASN A 73 -35.13 19.96 0.43
C ASN A 73 -34.21 21.19 0.25
N SER A 74 -32.96 21.11 0.71
CA SER A 74 -31.96 22.17 0.52
C SER A 74 -31.27 22.15 -0.83
N ARG A 75 -31.49 21.09 -1.64
CA ARG A 75 -30.89 20.87 -2.94
C ARG A 75 -31.99 20.65 -3.98
N GLU A 76 -31.81 21.16 -5.17
CA GLU A 76 -32.74 20.92 -6.28
C GLU A 76 -32.47 19.56 -6.95
N LEU A 77 -32.62 18.48 -6.17
CA LEU A 77 -32.35 17.11 -6.65
C LEU A 77 -33.58 16.55 -7.36
N THR A 78 -33.37 15.71 -8.35
CA THR A 78 -34.39 14.81 -8.88
C THR A 78 -34.72 13.71 -7.87
N LEU A 79 -35.81 13.00 -8.08
CA LEU A 79 -36.18 11.89 -7.19
C LEU A 79 -35.12 10.79 -7.18
N GLU A 80 -34.51 10.53 -8.31
CA GLU A 80 -33.44 9.55 -8.49
C GLU A 80 -32.15 9.98 -7.79
N GLU A 81 -31.69 11.22 -8.00
CA GLU A 81 -30.51 11.78 -7.31
C GLU A 81 -30.69 11.82 -5.80
N ALA A 82 -31.92 12.13 -5.34
CA ALA A 82 -32.24 12.06 -3.91
C ALA A 82 -32.18 10.62 -3.38
N ALA A 83 -32.64 9.65 -4.18
CA ALA A 83 -32.54 8.23 -3.84
C ALA A 83 -31.09 7.75 -3.80
N ASP A 84 -30.25 8.19 -4.74
CA ASP A 84 -28.81 7.89 -4.76
C ASP A 84 -28.08 8.48 -3.55
N PHE A 85 -28.42 9.69 -3.17
CA PHE A 85 -27.89 10.30 -1.95
C PHE A 85 -28.24 9.46 -0.72
N VAL A 86 -29.53 9.08 -0.57
CA VAL A 86 -29.97 8.26 0.57
C VAL A 86 -29.29 6.89 0.51
N ARG A 87 -29.16 6.28 -0.67
CA ARG A 87 -28.46 5.02 -0.86
C ARG A 87 -26.99 5.10 -0.45
N ALA A 88 -26.29 6.15 -0.86
CA ALA A 88 -24.90 6.39 -0.51
C ALA A 88 -24.66 6.58 0.98
N THR A 89 -25.60 7.27 1.67
CA THR A 89 -25.53 7.50 3.11
C THR A 89 -26.01 6.31 3.94
N HIS A 90 -26.76 5.39 3.33
CA HIS A 90 -27.45 4.28 3.98
C HIS A 90 -26.74 2.92 3.83
N ALA A 91 -25.59 2.84 3.17
CA ALA A 91 -24.94 1.63 2.66
C ALA A 91 -24.59 0.52 3.68
N LYS A 92 -25.00 0.57 4.96
CA LYS A 92 -24.63 -0.43 5.99
C LYS A 92 -25.72 -0.76 7.03
N SER A 93 -27.00 -0.54 6.81
CA SER A 93 -28.03 -0.81 7.82
C SER A 93 -29.08 -1.80 7.34
N ASP A 94 -29.66 -2.59 8.26
CA ASP A 94 -30.76 -3.54 8.04
C ASP A 94 -32.10 -2.81 7.75
N THR A 95 -32.07 -1.48 7.67
CA THR A 95 -33.20 -0.64 7.34
C THR A 95 -33.20 -0.33 5.85
N SER A 96 -34.36 0.05 5.31
CA SER A 96 -34.47 0.54 3.94
C SER A 96 -35.05 1.94 3.90
N ALA A 97 -34.84 2.65 2.78
CA ALA A 97 -35.54 3.90 2.53
C ALA A 97 -36.17 3.89 1.15
N HIS A 98 -37.34 4.51 1.05
CA HIS A 98 -38.10 4.62 -0.20
C HIS A 98 -38.44 6.07 -0.45
N LEU A 99 -38.18 6.54 -1.66
CA LEU A 99 -38.56 7.87 -2.11
C LEU A 99 -39.65 7.71 -3.17
N ILE A 100 -40.80 8.33 -2.92
CA ILE A 100 -42.01 8.04 -3.66
C ILE A 100 -42.66 9.34 -4.10
N ASP A 101 -42.95 9.47 -5.37
CA ASP A 101 -43.71 10.58 -5.94
C ASP A 101 -45.14 10.55 -5.41
N THR A 102 -45.64 11.69 -4.97
CA THR A 102 -46.96 11.78 -4.31
C THR A 102 -48.16 11.58 -5.25
N GLU A 103 -47.98 11.79 -6.57
CA GLU A 103 -49.03 11.68 -7.57
C GLU A 103 -49.03 10.28 -8.20
N THR A 104 -47.86 9.78 -8.55
CA THR A 104 -47.71 8.49 -9.26
C THR A 104 -47.68 7.32 -8.30
N LEU A 105 -47.28 7.53 -7.04
CA LEU A 105 -47.00 6.53 -6.02
C LEU A 105 -45.93 5.49 -6.48
N THR A 106 -45.02 5.95 -7.34
CA THR A 106 -43.86 5.20 -7.79
C THR A 106 -42.59 5.92 -7.37
N GLY A 107 -41.47 5.24 -7.29
CA GLY A 107 -40.22 5.81 -6.88
C GLY A 107 -39.08 4.81 -6.75
N PHE A 108 -38.17 5.10 -5.87
CA PHE A 108 -36.93 4.33 -5.71
C PHE A 108 -36.77 3.80 -4.29
N SER A 109 -36.23 2.61 -4.18
CA SER A 109 -35.83 1.98 -2.93
C SER A 109 -34.31 2.00 -2.76
N THR A 110 -33.82 2.03 -1.54
CA THR A 110 -32.39 1.80 -1.24
C THR A 110 -31.99 0.32 -1.29
N GLN A 111 -32.95 -0.60 -1.21
CA GLN A 111 -32.74 -2.03 -1.35
C GLN A 111 -33.22 -2.50 -2.74
N PRO A 112 -32.53 -3.51 -3.32
CA PRO A 112 -32.98 -4.11 -4.58
C PRO A 112 -34.39 -4.71 -4.47
N VAL A 113 -35.26 -4.35 -5.41
CA VAL A 113 -36.60 -4.88 -5.49
C VAL A 113 -36.68 -6.01 -6.52
N ALA A 114 -37.03 -7.20 -6.09
CA ALA A 114 -37.14 -8.34 -7.00
C ALA A 114 -38.20 -8.08 -8.09
N ASN A 115 -37.81 -8.28 -9.36
CA ASN A 115 -38.67 -8.09 -10.56
C ASN A 115 -38.97 -6.63 -10.97
N SER A 116 -38.22 -5.63 -10.51
CA SER A 116 -38.28 -4.29 -11.10
C SER A 116 -37.33 -4.17 -12.30
N ALA A 117 -37.67 -3.30 -13.27
CA ALA A 117 -36.89 -3.12 -14.50
C ALA A 117 -35.46 -2.58 -14.20
N ASP A 118 -35.32 -1.83 -13.11
CA ASP A 118 -34.07 -1.19 -12.67
C ASP A 118 -33.61 -1.62 -11.27
N ASN A 119 -33.94 -2.80 -10.81
CA ASN A 119 -33.63 -3.38 -9.50
C ASN A 119 -33.95 -2.52 -8.25
N TYR A 120 -34.20 -1.24 -8.39
CA TYR A 120 -34.46 -0.29 -7.28
C TYR A 120 -35.77 0.46 -7.42
N GLU A 121 -36.47 0.36 -8.54
CA GLU A 121 -37.80 0.98 -8.70
C GLU A 121 -38.84 0.29 -7.81
N VAL A 122 -39.65 1.10 -7.14
CA VAL A 122 -40.74 0.66 -6.27
C VAL A 122 -42.06 1.31 -6.66
N SER A 123 -43.13 0.53 -6.63
CA SER A 123 -44.48 1.02 -6.93
C SER A 123 -45.43 0.62 -5.81
N TYR A 124 -45.99 1.62 -5.15
CA TYR A 124 -46.97 1.48 -4.08
C TYR A 124 -48.40 1.26 -4.61
N LYS A 125 -48.70 1.48 -5.90
CA LYS A 125 -49.97 1.20 -6.53
C LYS A 125 -50.30 -0.29 -6.60
N ARG A 126 -49.31 -1.15 -6.53
CA ARG A 126 -49.45 -2.63 -6.57
C ARG A 126 -49.10 -3.29 -5.25
N MET A 127 -48.61 -2.53 -4.30
CA MET A 127 -48.20 -3.03 -2.98
C MET A 127 -49.28 -2.62 -1.99
N ASP A 128 -49.99 -3.61 -1.44
CA ASP A 128 -50.95 -3.43 -0.34
C ASP A 128 -50.21 -3.16 0.98
N LEU A 129 -49.37 -2.15 0.96
CA LEU A 129 -48.33 -1.93 1.95
C LEU A 129 -48.83 -1.40 3.28
N LEU A 130 -49.95 -0.69 3.24
CA LEU A 130 -50.38 0.18 4.34
C LEU A 130 -51.90 0.28 4.40
N GLY A 131 -52.59 -0.77 4.03
CA GLY A 131 -54.01 -0.79 3.94
C GLY A 131 -54.52 -0.07 2.72
N ASP A 132 -55.60 0.72 2.86
CA ASP A 132 -56.17 1.48 1.78
C ASP A 132 -55.36 2.75 1.36
N GLY A 133 -54.20 2.95 1.91
CA GLY A 133 -53.36 4.12 1.63
C GLY A 133 -53.84 5.42 2.30
N SER A 134 -54.87 5.36 3.11
CA SER A 134 -55.46 6.54 3.80
C SER A 134 -54.48 7.26 4.71
N TRP A 135 -53.51 6.54 5.27
CA TRP A 135 -52.44 7.11 6.13
C TRP A 135 -51.54 8.09 5.35
N ILE A 136 -51.40 7.93 4.02
CA ILE A 136 -50.63 8.86 3.19
C ILE A 136 -51.30 10.20 3.10
N ALA A 137 -52.63 10.24 3.20
CA ALA A 137 -53.40 11.46 3.15
C ALA A 137 -53.33 12.31 4.46
N ASP A 138 -53.09 11.65 5.60
CA ASP A 138 -53.08 12.26 6.95
C ASP A 138 -51.72 12.83 7.37
N LEU A 139 -50.68 12.77 6.53
CA LEU A 139 -49.35 13.29 6.80
C LEU A 139 -49.31 14.83 6.90
N GLY A 140 -49.93 15.38 7.94
CA GLY A 140 -50.09 16.81 7.99
C GLY A 140 -49.36 17.54 9.12
N THR A 141 -49.21 17.00 10.32
CA THR A 141 -48.87 17.86 11.47
C THR A 141 -48.13 17.21 12.65
N ALA A 142 -47.73 15.95 12.65
CA ALA A 142 -46.98 15.35 13.76
C ALA A 142 -46.19 14.12 13.30
N ILE A 143 -45.39 13.55 14.16
CA ILE A 143 -44.53 12.37 13.91
C ILE A 143 -45.20 11.37 12.96
N ASN A 144 -44.65 11.26 11.79
CA ASN A 144 -45.23 10.49 10.69
C ASN A 144 -44.70 9.07 10.73
N ILE A 145 -45.14 8.28 11.68
CA ILE A 145 -44.79 6.85 11.83
C ILE A 145 -46.03 6.02 11.50
N THR A 146 -45.86 5.02 10.68
CA THR A 146 -46.93 4.07 10.32
C THR A 146 -47.20 3.08 11.45
N ARG A 147 -48.37 2.43 11.38
CA ARG A 147 -48.57 1.16 12.08
C ARG A 147 -47.65 0.09 11.46
N THR A 148 -47.48 -0.99 12.16
CA THR A 148 -46.74 -2.16 11.64
C THR A 148 -47.42 -2.74 10.39
N TYR A 149 -46.62 -2.96 9.38
CA TYR A 149 -47.04 -3.63 8.15
C TYR A 149 -45.96 -4.63 7.70
N THR A 150 -46.33 -5.57 6.83
CA THR A 150 -45.37 -6.49 6.22
C THR A 150 -44.67 -5.80 5.07
N ASN A 151 -43.35 -5.57 5.22
CA ASN A 151 -42.57 -4.99 4.14
C ASN A 151 -42.54 -5.95 2.96
N PRO A 152 -43.07 -5.58 1.77
CA PRO A 152 -43.16 -6.48 0.63
C PRO A 152 -41.79 -6.74 -0.03
N ILE A 153 -40.76 -6.02 0.31
CA ILE A 153 -39.40 -6.21 -0.20
C ILE A 153 -38.68 -7.26 0.65
N SER A 154 -38.66 -7.07 1.98
CA SER A 154 -37.98 -7.97 2.90
C SER A 154 -38.86 -9.10 3.44
N GLY A 155 -40.18 -8.95 3.38
CA GLY A 155 -41.15 -9.87 4.00
C GLY A 155 -41.25 -9.71 5.54
N GLU A 156 -40.54 -8.76 6.12
CA GLU A 156 -40.47 -8.51 7.56
C GLU A 156 -41.52 -7.51 8.02
N GLN A 157 -41.97 -7.66 9.27
CA GLN A 157 -42.80 -6.67 9.92
C GLN A 157 -42.00 -5.41 10.17
N SER A 158 -42.45 -4.27 9.68
CA SER A 158 -41.70 -3.01 9.69
C SER A 158 -42.57 -1.84 10.11
N LEU A 159 -41.94 -0.79 10.59
CA LEU A 159 -42.46 0.58 10.75
C LEU A 159 -41.85 1.46 9.69
N ALA A 160 -42.58 2.47 9.21
CA ALA A 160 -42.03 3.49 8.32
C ALA A 160 -42.16 4.88 8.94
N PHE A 161 -41.05 5.60 8.95
CA PHE A 161 -40.99 7.03 9.26
C PHE A 161 -41.11 7.80 7.96
N CYS A 162 -41.99 8.75 7.89
CA CYS A 162 -42.29 9.45 6.65
C CYS A 162 -42.06 10.95 6.77
N ASN A 163 -41.42 11.53 5.77
CA ASN A 163 -41.29 12.96 5.58
C ASN A 163 -41.71 13.38 4.18
N ARG A 164 -42.32 14.58 4.06
CA ARG A 164 -42.50 15.22 2.75
C ARG A 164 -41.21 15.89 2.32
N ILE A 165 -40.83 15.63 1.10
CA ILE A 165 -39.68 16.24 0.44
C ILE A 165 -40.10 16.91 -0.85
N THR A 166 -39.35 17.92 -1.25
CA THR A 166 -39.52 18.60 -2.52
C THR A 166 -38.39 18.22 -3.45
N VAL A 167 -38.73 17.68 -4.60
CA VAL A 167 -37.76 17.21 -5.60
C VAL A 167 -38.04 17.86 -6.94
N LYS A 168 -37.03 17.88 -7.79
CA LYS A 168 -37.17 18.40 -9.16
C LYS A 168 -37.66 17.30 -10.09
N ASP A 169 -38.61 17.57 -10.89
CA ASP A 169 -39.08 16.69 -11.93
C ASP A 169 -38.01 16.58 -13.03
N ALA A 170 -37.64 15.35 -13.40
CA ALA A 170 -36.55 15.11 -14.33
C ALA A 170 -36.86 15.56 -15.77
N GLU A 171 -38.15 15.60 -16.15
CA GLU A 171 -38.56 15.94 -17.51
C GLU A 171 -38.94 17.42 -17.63
N THR A 172 -39.70 17.94 -16.67
CA THR A 172 -40.23 19.32 -16.73
C THR A 172 -39.31 20.33 -16.04
N GLY A 173 -38.48 19.89 -15.12
CA GLY A 173 -37.62 20.73 -14.30
C GLY A 173 -38.37 21.48 -13.19
N GLU A 174 -39.66 21.26 -13.01
CA GLU A 174 -40.49 21.86 -11.97
C GLU A 174 -40.33 21.15 -10.63
N MET A 175 -40.58 21.88 -9.54
CA MET A 175 -40.51 21.31 -8.19
C MET A 175 -41.82 20.59 -7.86
N LYS A 176 -41.69 19.31 -7.46
CA LYS A 176 -42.86 18.49 -7.05
C LYS A 176 -42.66 17.89 -5.67
N GLN A 177 -43.75 17.44 -5.07
CA GLN A 177 -43.75 16.81 -3.76
C GLN A 177 -43.47 15.32 -3.89
N ALA A 178 -42.68 14.77 -2.97
CA ALA A 178 -42.47 13.35 -2.81
C ALA A 178 -42.48 12.97 -1.33
N TYR A 179 -42.66 11.70 -1.06
CA TYR A 179 -42.51 11.11 0.26
C TYR A 179 -41.13 10.44 0.39
N LEU A 180 -40.47 10.75 1.48
CA LEU A 180 -39.30 9.99 1.95
C LEU A 180 -39.74 9.06 3.08
N LEU A 181 -39.69 7.78 2.84
CA LEU A 181 -40.02 6.74 3.82
C LEU A 181 -38.73 6.08 4.30
N ARG A 182 -38.46 6.12 5.60
CA ARG A 182 -37.44 5.29 6.24
C ARG A 182 -38.11 4.10 6.87
N VAL A 183 -37.85 2.91 6.34
CA VAL A 183 -38.48 1.64 6.74
C VAL A 183 -37.53 0.89 7.65
N VAL A 184 -38.03 0.58 8.83
CA VAL A 184 -37.26 -0.06 9.91
C VAL A 184 -37.96 -1.35 10.33
N PRO A 185 -37.31 -2.51 10.31
CA PRO A 185 -37.86 -3.74 10.83
C PRO A 185 -38.19 -3.61 12.33
N ILE A 186 -39.31 -4.16 12.73
CA ILE A 186 -39.74 -4.17 14.14
C ILE A 186 -38.72 -4.88 15.01
N SER A 187 -38.08 -5.91 14.49
CA SER A 187 -37.01 -6.65 15.16
C SER A 187 -35.96 -5.73 15.77
N ASN A 188 -35.58 -4.63 15.06
CA ASN A 188 -34.58 -3.66 15.52
C ASN A 188 -35.05 -2.92 16.80
N LEU A 189 -36.34 -2.69 16.96
CA LEU A 189 -36.92 -2.13 18.17
C LEU A 189 -37.08 -3.20 19.25
N GLN A 190 -37.56 -4.37 18.87
CA GLN A 190 -37.76 -5.49 19.81
C GLN A 190 -36.45 -5.97 20.45
N GLU A 191 -35.33 -5.92 19.69
CA GLU A 191 -33.98 -6.20 20.23
C GLU A 191 -33.52 -5.24 21.31
N LYS A 192 -34.09 -4.04 21.35
CA LYS A 192 -33.80 -3.03 22.39
C LYS A 192 -34.69 -3.20 23.64
N TRP A 193 -35.75 -4.00 23.54
CA TRP A 193 -36.59 -4.36 24.65
C TRP A 193 -35.94 -5.47 25.47
N VAL A 194 -34.89 -5.11 26.21
CA VAL A 194 -34.15 -6.06 27.05
C VAL A 194 -34.60 -5.88 28.48
N PHE A 195 -35.45 -6.78 28.92
CA PHE A 195 -35.73 -6.92 30.36
C PHE A 195 -34.62 -7.69 31.06
N PRO A 196 -34.37 -7.47 32.37
CA PRO A 196 -33.51 -8.36 33.14
C PRO A 196 -34.11 -9.76 33.08
N GLN A 197 -33.42 -10.69 32.43
CA GLN A 197 -33.92 -11.99 31.95
C GLN A 197 -34.49 -12.93 33.03
N GLU A 198 -34.28 -12.68 34.34
CA GLU A 198 -34.61 -13.65 35.38
C GLU A 198 -35.94 -13.39 36.11
N ALA A 199 -36.61 -12.25 35.89
CA ALA A 199 -37.81 -11.89 36.63
C ALA A 199 -39.12 -12.26 35.92
N TYR A 200 -39.11 -12.36 34.56
CA TYR A 200 -40.39 -12.42 33.81
C TYR A 200 -40.31 -13.28 32.54
N GLU A 201 -40.18 -14.62 32.67
CA GLU A 201 -40.03 -15.53 31.50
C GLU A 201 -41.22 -15.52 30.50
N ASN A 202 -42.39 -15.01 30.88
CA ASN A 202 -43.61 -15.01 30.03
C ASN A 202 -44.15 -13.60 29.77
N GLU A 203 -43.29 -12.61 29.83
CA GLU A 203 -43.69 -11.22 29.57
C GLU A 203 -43.98 -10.99 28.12
N ASP A 204 -45.00 -10.16 27.88
CA ASP A 204 -45.37 -9.78 26.51
C ASP A 204 -45.56 -8.26 26.40
N ILE A 205 -44.90 -7.63 25.43
CA ILE A 205 -44.97 -6.20 25.21
C ILE A 205 -45.73 -5.92 23.92
N SER A 206 -46.64 -4.99 24.01
CA SER A 206 -47.38 -4.46 22.87
C SER A 206 -47.39 -2.96 22.88
N ILE A 207 -47.56 -2.35 21.71
CA ILE A 207 -47.90 -0.94 21.57
C ILE A 207 -49.28 -0.86 20.93
N ILE A 208 -50.17 -0.11 21.58
CA ILE A 208 -51.51 0.16 21.06
C ILE A 208 -51.70 1.66 20.77
N ASP A 209 -52.64 1.96 19.89
CA ASP A 209 -53.04 3.33 19.56
C ASP A 209 -54.31 3.77 20.33
N THR A 210 -54.78 4.98 20.04
CA THR A 210 -55.98 5.57 20.65
C THR A 210 -57.25 4.82 20.34
N GLU A 211 -57.27 3.89 19.36
CA GLU A 211 -58.43 3.03 19.03
C GLU A 211 -58.26 1.63 19.64
N SER A 212 -57.28 1.40 20.50
CA SER A 212 -56.85 0.16 21.04
C SER A 212 -56.33 -0.89 20.04
N SER A 213 -56.10 -0.48 18.80
CA SER A 213 -55.50 -1.34 17.77
C SER A 213 -54.01 -1.51 18.02
N TYR A 214 -53.51 -2.69 17.70
CA TYR A 214 -52.07 -2.92 17.90
C TYR A 214 -51.23 -2.22 16.83
N VAL A 215 -50.33 -1.37 17.27
CA VAL A 215 -49.22 -0.85 16.48
C VAL A 215 -48.14 -1.92 16.39
N ILE A 216 -47.73 -2.47 17.54
CA ILE A 216 -46.88 -3.64 17.64
C ILE A 216 -47.63 -4.65 18.51
N ARG A 217 -47.83 -5.86 17.95
CA ARG A 217 -48.55 -6.89 18.64
C ARG A 217 -47.60 -7.85 19.37
N GLY A 218 -47.83 -8.04 20.63
CA GLY A 218 -47.20 -9.08 21.45
C GLY A 218 -47.70 -10.48 21.13
N ARG A 219 -46.96 -11.48 21.58
CA ARG A 219 -47.24 -12.91 21.29
C ARG A 219 -48.50 -13.44 21.94
N SER A 220 -48.86 -12.90 23.09
CA SER A 220 -50.04 -13.35 23.90
C SER A 220 -51.36 -12.82 23.37
N PHE A 221 -51.33 -11.76 22.56
CA PHE A 221 -52.51 -11.06 22.07
C PHE A 221 -52.93 -11.57 20.71
N LYS A 222 -54.07 -12.32 20.64
CA LYS A 222 -54.55 -12.99 19.42
C LYS A 222 -55.69 -12.24 18.70
N ASN A 223 -56.33 -11.29 19.34
CA ASN A 223 -57.48 -10.54 18.81
C ASN A 223 -57.01 -9.37 17.94
N ALA A 224 -57.90 -8.73 17.23
CA ALA A 224 -57.55 -7.58 16.35
C ALA A 224 -57.17 -6.32 17.17
N SER A 225 -57.77 -6.11 18.34
CA SER A 225 -57.45 -5.04 19.26
C SER A 225 -57.28 -5.49 20.69
N PHE A 226 -56.58 -4.71 21.49
CA PHE A 226 -56.39 -4.98 22.93
C PHE A 226 -57.75 -5.07 23.66
N PHE A 227 -58.68 -4.20 23.33
CA PHE A 227 -60.00 -4.19 23.97
C PHE A 227 -60.83 -5.43 23.67
N GLU A 228 -60.81 -5.92 22.44
CA GLU A 228 -61.44 -7.19 22.11
C GLU A 228 -60.78 -8.35 22.84
N PHE A 229 -59.50 -8.32 23.01
CA PHE A 229 -58.77 -9.33 23.79
C PHE A 229 -59.19 -9.27 25.25
N TYR A 230 -59.18 -8.12 25.89
CA TYR A 230 -59.56 -7.93 27.28
C TYR A 230 -60.99 -8.36 27.56
N LYS A 231 -61.94 -7.96 26.72
CA LYS A 231 -63.36 -8.35 26.78
C LYS A 231 -63.58 -9.85 26.62
N SER A 232 -62.83 -10.52 25.75
CA SER A 232 -62.98 -11.96 25.47
C SER A 232 -62.65 -12.80 26.70
N TYR A 233 -61.74 -12.39 27.55
CA TYR A 233 -61.25 -13.19 28.67
C TYR A 233 -61.68 -12.67 30.04
N ASN A 234 -62.04 -11.40 30.20
CA ASN A 234 -62.29 -10.76 31.49
C ASN A 234 -63.78 -10.37 31.73
N GLN A 235 -64.61 -10.33 30.71
CA GLN A 235 -66.02 -10.00 30.76
C GLN A 235 -66.44 -8.81 31.64
N PRO A 236 -65.77 -7.65 31.58
CA PRO A 236 -66.11 -6.51 32.43
C PRO A 236 -67.40 -5.80 31.97
N GLY A 237 -68.03 -5.08 32.91
CA GLY A 237 -69.14 -4.20 32.59
C GLY A 237 -68.68 -3.03 31.68
N ILE A 238 -69.61 -2.48 30.85
CA ILE A 238 -69.28 -1.46 29.83
C ILE A 238 -68.65 -0.19 30.48
N SER A 239 -69.13 0.24 31.65
CA SER A 239 -68.61 1.39 32.35
C SER A 239 -67.16 1.22 32.84
N VAL A 240 -66.86 -0.01 33.33
CA VAL A 240 -65.50 -0.36 33.74
C VAL A 240 -64.54 -0.42 32.60
N GLN A 241 -64.97 -0.85 31.42
CA GLN A 241 -64.17 -0.88 30.21
C GLN A 241 -63.79 0.53 29.74
N GLN A 242 -64.72 1.47 29.71
CA GLN A 242 -64.50 2.85 29.28
C GLN A 242 -63.53 3.56 30.26
N GLN A 243 -63.74 3.37 31.51
CA GLN A 243 -62.86 4.00 32.53
C GLN A 243 -61.44 3.45 32.46
N LEU A 244 -61.29 2.15 32.32
CA LEU A 244 -59.97 1.51 32.19
C LEU A 244 -59.25 1.97 30.91
N PHE A 245 -59.98 2.19 29.81
CA PHE A 245 -59.41 2.64 28.59
C PHE A 245 -58.91 4.09 28.67
N GLU A 246 -59.69 4.98 29.28
CA GLU A 246 -59.28 6.33 29.50
C GLU A 246 -58.02 6.42 30.40
N GLU A 247 -57.95 5.57 31.42
CA GLU A 247 -56.80 5.45 32.30
C GLU A 247 -55.56 4.94 31.55
N ILE A 248 -55.71 3.92 30.74
CA ILE A 248 -54.60 3.38 29.94
C ILE A 248 -54.03 4.43 28.97
N LEU A 249 -54.86 5.28 28.38
CA LEU A 249 -54.43 6.30 27.42
C LEU A 249 -53.78 7.54 28.07
N SER A 250 -54.15 7.84 29.32
CA SER A 250 -53.77 9.10 29.95
C SER A 250 -52.76 9.00 31.05
N GLU A 251 -52.64 7.86 31.69
CA GLU A 251 -51.84 7.65 32.88
C GLU A 251 -50.94 6.44 32.78
N THR A 252 -49.89 6.42 33.60
CA THR A 252 -49.03 5.26 33.78
C THR A 252 -49.58 4.47 34.97
N GLY A 253 -49.83 3.18 34.79
CA GLY A 253 -50.37 2.33 35.81
C GLY A 253 -50.30 0.85 35.55
N SER A 254 -51.07 0.10 36.35
CA SER A 254 -51.21 -1.35 36.14
C SER A 254 -52.58 -1.82 36.64
N PHE A 255 -53.07 -2.87 36.00
CA PHE A 255 -54.32 -3.55 36.41
C PHE A 255 -54.13 -5.06 36.23
N THR A 256 -54.98 -5.82 36.95
CA THR A 256 -54.97 -7.29 36.85
C THR A 256 -55.95 -7.75 35.80
N MET A 257 -55.56 -8.74 34.99
CA MET A 257 -56.42 -9.34 33.96
C MET A 257 -56.14 -10.82 33.77
N LEU A 258 -57.05 -11.54 33.13
CA LEU A 258 -56.82 -12.93 32.67
C LEU A 258 -56.28 -12.93 31.23
N ASP A 259 -55.26 -13.74 31.00
CA ASP A 259 -54.72 -13.96 29.65
C ASP A 259 -55.57 -15.02 28.85
N SER A 260 -55.17 -15.29 27.59
CA SER A 260 -55.82 -16.24 26.71
C SER A 260 -55.79 -17.71 27.22
N ARG A 261 -55.00 -18.02 28.25
CA ARG A 261 -54.89 -19.32 28.92
C ARG A 261 -55.62 -19.36 30.24
N GLY A 262 -56.30 -18.27 30.64
CA GLY A 262 -56.98 -18.14 31.90
C GLY A 262 -56.08 -17.91 33.10
N ARG A 263 -54.84 -17.52 32.89
CA ARG A 263 -53.90 -17.17 33.98
C ARG A 263 -54.10 -15.71 34.37
N GLU A 264 -54.03 -15.47 35.67
CA GLU A 264 -54.06 -14.11 36.18
C GLU A 264 -52.74 -13.38 35.85
N CYS A 265 -52.82 -12.24 35.18
CA CYS A 265 -51.70 -11.42 34.79
C CYS A 265 -51.86 -10.01 35.29
N ILE A 266 -50.74 -9.34 35.48
CA ILE A 266 -50.70 -7.88 35.66
C ILE A 266 -50.35 -7.27 34.30
N ALA A 267 -51.17 -6.31 33.89
CA ALA A 267 -50.89 -5.44 32.76
C ALA A 267 -50.40 -4.07 33.26
N ALA A 268 -49.17 -3.72 32.95
CA ALA A 268 -48.65 -2.37 33.17
C ALA A 268 -48.76 -1.57 31.86
N HIS A 269 -49.10 -0.30 31.99
CA HIS A 269 -49.25 0.59 30.83
C HIS A 269 -48.57 1.93 31.06
N THR A 270 -48.07 2.54 29.99
CA THR A 270 -47.51 3.88 30.00
C THR A 270 -47.64 4.54 28.63
N PRO A 271 -48.17 5.76 28.53
CA PRO A 271 -48.24 6.48 27.30
C PRO A 271 -46.83 6.79 26.74
N LEU A 272 -46.63 6.59 25.44
CA LEU A 272 -45.38 6.97 24.77
C LEU A 272 -45.32 8.48 24.56
N THR A 273 -44.39 9.13 25.20
CA THR A 273 -44.20 10.57 25.15
C THR A 273 -43.78 11.08 23.77
N SER A 274 -43.04 10.27 23.03
CA SER A 274 -42.56 10.57 21.67
C SER A 274 -43.63 10.46 20.58
N THR A 275 -44.80 9.87 20.85
CA THR A 275 -45.86 9.66 19.88
C THR A 275 -47.23 10.15 20.45
N LYS A 276 -48.09 10.66 19.58
CA LYS A 276 -49.44 11.10 20.02
C LYS A 276 -50.39 9.89 20.16
N GLY A 277 -50.64 9.51 21.41
CA GLY A 277 -51.68 8.56 21.77
C GLY A 277 -51.30 7.08 21.64
N TRP A 278 -50.01 6.76 21.48
CA TRP A 278 -49.55 5.40 21.60
C TRP A 278 -49.26 5.07 23.06
N VAL A 279 -49.58 3.82 23.45
CA VAL A 279 -49.36 3.33 24.79
C VAL A 279 -48.56 2.04 24.73
N LEU A 280 -47.50 1.97 25.53
CA LEU A 280 -46.76 0.77 25.76
C LEU A 280 -47.51 -0.07 26.83
N LEU A 281 -47.79 -1.32 26.51
CA LEU A 281 -48.42 -2.30 27.39
C LEU A 281 -47.44 -3.45 27.65
N SER A 282 -47.18 -3.73 28.93
CA SER A 282 -46.43 -4.91 29.36
C SER A 282 -47.38 -5.85 30.14
N LEU A 283 -47.35 -7.13 29.80
CA LEU A 283 -48.18 -8.16 30.44
C LEU A 283 -47.31 -9.22 31.11
N ALA A 284 -47.52 -9.46 32.39
CA ALA A 284 -46.81 -10.53 33.11
C ALA A 284 -47.78 -11.39 33.95
N PRO A 285 -47.65 -12.73 33.98
CA PRO A 285 -48.40 -13.58 34.86
C PRO A 285 -48.11 -13.27 36.33
N VAL A 286 -49.16 -13.25 37.18
CA VAL A 286 -49.02 -13.05 38.62
C VAL A 286 -48.15 -14.13 39.24
N SER A 287 -48.14 -15.33 38.68
CA SER A 287 -47.28 -16.43 39.16
C SER A 287 -45.79 -16.07 39.03
N ASP A 288 -45.44 -15.39 38.02
CA ASP A 288 -44.04 -15.05 37.72
C ASP A 288 -43.57 -13.87 38.60
N LEU A 289 -44.49 -12.98 38.94
CA LEU A 289 -44.28 -11.90 39.94
C LEU A 289 -44.18 -12.46 41.37
N ASN A 290 -44.98 -13.48 41.73
CA ASN A 290 -44.93 -14.11 43.03
C ASN A 290 -43.75 -15.06 43.24
N ALA A 291 -43.22 -15.67 42.18
CA ALA A 291 -42.06 -16.57 42.26
C ALA A 291 -40.81 -15.88 42.81
N ASN A 292 -40.70 -14.56 42.65
CA ASN A 292 -39.58 -13.76 43.14
C ASN A 292 -39.87 -13.00 44.44
N ALA A 293 -41.06 -13.16 45.02
CA ALA A 293 -41.49 -12.44 46.23
C ALA A 293 -40.83 -12.93 47.53
N GLU A 294 -40.04 -13.97 47.50
CA GLU A 294 -39.40 -14.51 48.72
C GLU A 294 -37.94 -14.05 48.82
N ASN A 295 -37.67 -13.11 49.66
CA ASN A 295 -36.36 -12.83 50.26
C ASN A 295 -35.74 -11.43 50.00
N TRP A 296 -36.00 -10.51 50.92
CA TRP A 296 -35.22 -9.27 51.04
C TRP A 296 -33.74 -9.54 51.29
N ILE A 297 -33.33 -10.60 51.94
CA ILE A 297 -31.93 -11.01 52.07
C ILE A 297 -31.40 -11.55 50.75
N LEU A 298 -32.21 -12.32 49.99
CA LEU A 298 -31.84 -12.75 48.67
C LEU A 298 -31.66 -11.56 47.72
N VAL A 299 -32.60 -10.60 47.73
CA VAL A 299 -32.50 -9.34 47.00
C VAL A 299 -31.29 -8.53 47.49
N GLY A 300 -31.01 -8.47 48.81
CA GLY A 300 -29.83 -7.82 49.36
C GLY A 300 -28.52 -8.49 48.95
N ILE A 301 -28.47 -9.82 48.95
CA ILE A 301 -27.30 -10.61 48.51
C ILE A 301 -27.12 -10.55 47.04
N ILE A 302 -28.22 -10.63 46.23
CA ILE A 302 -28.19 -10.47 44.79
C ILE A 302 -27.79 -9.03 44.44
N THR A 303 -28.35 -8.02 45.16
CA THR A 303 -27.99 -6.61 44.93
C THR A 303 -26.56 -6.34 45.33
N PHE A 304 -26.07 -6.94 46.43
CA PHE A 304 -24.67 -6.83 46.81
C PHE A 304 -23.75 -7.57 45.81
N GLY A 305 -24.15 -8.75 45.35
CA GLY A 305 -23.45 -9.51 44.32
C GLY A 305 -23.44 -8.77 42.98
N LEU A 306 -24.59 -8.15 42.60
CA LEU A 306 -24.69 -7.28 41.39
C LEU A 306 -23.86 -6.00 41.57
N LEU A 307 -23.83 -5.41 42.75
CA LEU A 307 -22.98 -4.25 43.04
C LEU A 307 -21.50 -4.61 42.95
N LEU A 308 -21.13 -5.78 43.48
CA LEU A 308 -19.77 -6.31 43.36
C LEU A 308 -19.41 -6.63 41.91
N LEU A 309 -20.31 -7.25 41.14
CA LEU A 309 -20.16 -7.50 39.74
C LEU A 309 -20.10 -6.20 38.94
N LEU A 310 -20.95 -5.20 39.29
CA LEU A 310 -20.87 -3.86 38.65
C LEU A 310 -19.53 -3.16 38.96
N VAL A 311 -19.00 -3.33 40.19
CA VAL A 311 -17.66 -2.80 40.51
C VAL A 311 -16.58 -3.54 39.72
N ILE A 312 -16.67 -4.86 39.57
CA ILE A 312 -15.76 -5.67 38.80
C ILE A 312 -15.91 -5.32 37.31
N ASP A 313 -17.14 -5.23 36.82
CA ASP A 313 -17.42 -4.82 35.42
C ASP A 313 -17.00 -3.36 35.16
N PHE A 314 -17.19 -2.48 36.16
CA PHE A 314 -16.71 -1.10 36.06
C PHE A 314 -15.18 -1.02 35.97
N ILE A 315 -14.47 -1.81 36.81
CA ILE A 315 -13.01 -1.92 36.76
C ILE A 315 -12.56 -2.53 35.39
N TYR A 316 -13.27 -3.58 34.96
CA TYR A 316 -13.01 -4.20 33.67
C TYR A 316 -13.31 -3.24 32.51
N MET A 317 -14.41 -2.53 32.57
CA MET A 317 -14.82 -1.54 31.57
C MET A 317 -13.85 -0.34 31.54
N GLN A 318 -13.35 0.11 32.68
CA GLN A 318 -12.30 1.13 32.77
C GLN A 318 -11.00 0.64 32.12
N SER A 319 -10.59 -0.60 32.40
CA SER A 319 -9.43 -1.23 31.79
C SER A 319 -9.61 -1.42 30.27
N PHE A 320 -10.80 -1.90 29.87
CA PHE A 320 -11.16 -2.10 28.47
C PHE A 320 -11.25 -0.78 27.70
N ASN A 321 -11.89 0.24 28.29
CA ASN A 321 -11.98 1.58 27.71
C ASN A 321 -10.60 2.25 27.61
N LYS A 322 -9.69 2.00 28.57
CA LYS A 322 -8.31 2.46 28.48
C LYS A 322 -7.60 1.82 27.29
N LYS A 323 -7.80 0.51 27.10
CA LYS A 323 -7.23 -0.24 25.97
C LYS A 323 -7.84 0.20 24.62
N LEU A 324 -9.17 0.39 24.59
CA LEU A 324 -9.88 0.93 23.41
C LEU A 324 -9.41 2.34 23.04
N ARG A 325 -9.20 3.22 24.03
CA ARG A 325 -8.68 4.58 23.78
C ARG A 325 -7.26 4.56 23.23
N VAL A 326 -6.41 3.63 23.70
CA VAL A 326 -5.06 3.45 23.14
C VAL A 326 -5.16 2.98 21.70
N MET A 327 -5.94 1.93 21.44
CA MET A 327 -6.14 1.40 20.06
C MET A 327 -6.80 2.43 19.13
N ALA A 328 -7.77 3.20 19.64
CA ALA A 328 -8.39 4.28 18.85
C ALA A 328 -7.40 5.40 18.51
N ARG A 329 -6.55 5.80 19.45
CA ARG A 329 -5.49 6.78 19.21
C ARG A 329 -4.43 6.28 18.24
N GLU A 330 -4.05 5.01 18.34
CA GLU A 330 -3.13 4.38 17.40
C GLU A 330 -3.75 4.31 15.99
N ALA A 331 -5.01 3.90 15.90
CA ALA A 331 -5.75 3.88 14.62
C ALA A 331 -5.95 5.29 14.04
N GLU A 332 -6.22 6.28 14.87
CA GLU A 332 -6.38 7.68 14.46
C GLU A 332 -5.04 8.29 14.02
N ALA A 333 -3.96 7.98 14.74
CA ALA A 333 -2.60 8.36 14.35
C ALA A 333 -2.19 7.71 13.03
N ALA A 334 -2.48 6.41 12.85
CA ALA A 334 -2.22 5.70 11.61
C ALA A 334 -3.05 6.26 10.45
N ASN A 335 -4.33 6.56 10.68
CA ASN A 335 -5.21 7.14 9.65
C ASN A 335 -4.81 8.58 9.29
N LYS A 336 -4.36 9.35 10.27
CA LYS A 336 -3.79 10.70 10.03
C LYS A 336 -2.51 10.60 9.23
N ALA A 337 -1.58 9.73 9.62
CA ALA A 337 -0.35 9.49 8.87
C ALA A 337 -0.64 9.06 7.42
N LYS A 338 -1.65 8.19 7.21
CA LYS A 338 -2.09 7.79 5.86
C LYS A 338 -2.68 8.96 5.07
N THR A 339 -3.43 9.85 5.70
CA THR A 339 -4.01 11.03 5.04
C THR A 339 -2.94 12.05 4.68
N ASP A 340 -2.03 12.32 5.62
CA ASP A 340 -0.88 13.20 5.40
C ASP A 340 0.03 12.64 4.28
N PHE A 341 0.22 11.31 4.23
CA PHE A 341 0.89 10.59 3.15
C PHE A 341 0.26 10.88 1.79
N LEU A 342 -1.05 10.61 1.63
CA LEU A 342 -1.75 10.81 0.36
C LEU A 342 -1.72 12.27 -0.09
N SER A 343 -1.80 13.21 0.83
CA SER A 343 -1.73 14.64 0.54
C SER A 343 -0.35 15.04 0.02
N THR A 344 0.72 14.61 0.70
CA THR A 344 2.10 14.90 0.30
C THR A 344 2.42 14.26 -1.06
N MET A 345 2.02 13.00 -1.26
CA MET A 345 2.20 12.28 -2.52
C MET A 345 1.49 12.97 -3.68
N SER A 346 0.25 13.42 -3.46
CA SER A 346 -0.51 14.15 -4.48
C SER A 346 0.19 15.46 -4.89
N HIS A 347 0.79 16.16 -3.95
CA HIS A 347 1.57 17.37 -4.21
C HIS A 347 2.84 17.06 -5.01
N ASP A 348 3.60 16.04 -4.58
CA ASP A 348 4.91 15.71 -5.14
C ASP A 348 4.80 15.07 -6.54
N ILE A 349 3.69 14.37 -6.83
CA ILE A 349 3.33 13.90 -8.17
C ILE A 349 2.90 15.06 -9.07
N ARG A 350 2.11 16.00 -8.54
CA ARG A 350 1.57 17.12 -9.33
C ARG A 350 2.65 18.07 -9.83
N THR A 351 3.69 18.29 -9.03
CA THR A 351 4.76 19.26 -9.35
C THR A 351 5.52 18.87 -10.63
N PRO A 352 6.11 17.66 -10.75
CA PRO A 352 6.77 17.25 -12.01
C PRO A 352 5.79 17.12 -13.17
N MET A 353 4.56 16.66 -12.94
CA MET A 353 3.53 16.56 -13.97
C MET A 353 3.18 17.92 -14.56
N ASN A 354 3.01 18.96 -13.72
CA ASN A 354 2.76 20.33 -14.20
C ASN A 354 3.98 20.90 -14.95
N ALA A 355 5.20 20.54 -14.53
CA ALA A 355 6.42 20.92 -15.24
C ALA A 355 6.46 20.29 -16.64
N ILE A 356 6.17 18.99 -16.76
CA ILE A 356 6.09 18.30 -18.04
C ILE A 356 5.08 18.99 -18.95
N ILE A 357 3.83 19.16 -18.50
CA ILE A 357 2.76 19.79 -19.28
C ILE A 357 3.14 21.22 -19.69
N GLY A 358 3.67 22.01 -18.76
CA GLY A 358 4.06 23.39 -19.02
C GLY A 358 5.21 23.51 -20.03
N LEU A 359 6.24 22.68 -19.87
CA LEU A 359 7.40 22.66 -20.77
C LEU A 359 7.04 22.13 -22.16
N THR A 360 6.14 21.13 -22.25
CA THR A 360 5.60 20.65 -23.54
C THR A 360 4.87 21.78 -24.27
N THR A 361 3.98 22.51 -23.58
CA THR A 361 3.26 23.66 -24.16
C THR A 361 4.21 24.77 -24.60
N ILE A 362 5.34 24.97 -23.87
CA ILE A 362 6.37 25.95 -24.25
C ILE A 362 7.15 25.47 -25.50
N ALA A 363 7.51 24.19 -25.55
CA ALA A 363 8.20 23.58 -26.66
C ALA A 363 7.35 23.65 -27.96
N GLU A 364 6.05 23.33 -27.88
CA GLU A 364 5.08 23.45 -28.98
C GLU A 364 4.99 24.87 -29.56
N LYS A 365 5.13 25.89 -28.69
CA LYS A 365 5.07 27.30 -29.11
C LYS A 365 6.40 27.84 -29.66
N LYS A 366 7.49 27.09 -29.51
CA LYS A 366 8.85 27.51 -29.90
C LYS A 366 9.49 26.55 -30.89
N LEU A 367 8.73 25.89 -31.73
CA LEU A 367 9.20 24.90 -32.70
C LEU A 367 10.27 25.43 -33.65
N ASP A 368 10.30 26.74 -33.88
CA ASP A 368 11.29 27.42 -34.73
C ASP A 368 12.67 27.63 -34.07
N ASP A 369 12.72 27.45 -32.71
CA ASP A 369 13.94 27.61 -31.89
C ASP A 369 14.42 26.24 -31.42
N GLN A 370 15.27 25.61 -32.24
CA GLN A 370 15.74 24.24 -31.99
C GLN A 370 16.49 24.09 -30.64
N GLU A 371 17.26 25.12 -30.23
CA GLU A 371 18.01 25.10 -28.98
C GLU A 371 17.06 25.16 -27.77
N ALA A 372 16.06 26.05 -27.83
CA ALA A 372 15.04 26.13 -26.80
C ALA A 372 14.16 24.87 -26.71
N VAL A 373 13.84 24.25 -27.86
CA VAL A 373 13.11 22.97 -27.90
C VAL A 373 13.94 21.86 -27.27
N ALA A 374 15.21 21.72 -27.64
CA ALA A 374 16.11 20.72 -27.08
C ALA A 374 16.27 20.87 -25.55
N GLU A 375 16.42 22.11 -25.07
CA GLU A 375 16.50 22.37 -23.65
C GLU A 375 15.19 22.04 -22.90
N ASN A 376 14.03 22.36 -23.48
CA ASN A 376 12.74 22.01 -22.90
C ASN A 376 12.52 20.49 -22.89
N LEU A 377 12.87 19.77 -23.94
CA LEU A 377 12.79 18.30 -24.00
C LEU A 377 13.69 17.65 -22.94
N ARG A 378 14.89 18.17 -22.73
CA ARG A 378 15.78 17.70 -21.65
C ARG A 378 15.16 17.92 -20.27
N LYS A 379 14.55 19.10 -20.04
CA LYS A 379 13.82 19.38 -18.77
C LYS A 379 12.61 18.50 -18.60
N ILE A 380 11.86 18.19 -19.66
CA ILE A 380 10.75 17.25 -19.66
C ILE A 380 11.26 15.85 -19.28
N SER A 381 12.34 15.38 -19.89
CA SER A 381 12.95 14.09 -19.57
C SER A 381 13.37 14.00 -18.10
N LEU A 382 14.03 15.05 -17.58
CA LEU A 382 14.40 15.12 -16.15
C LEU A 382 13.17 15.06 -15.23
N ALA A 383 12.10 15.80 -15.54
CA ALA A 383 10.88 15.81 -14.74
C ALA A 383 10.15 14.45 -14.82
N SER A 384 10.15 13.80 -15.97
CA SER A 384 9.56 12.47 -16.19
C SER A 384 10.32 11.39 -15.41
N ASN A 385 11.65 11.40 -15.45
CA ASN A 385 12.48 10.47 -14.68
C ASN A 385 12.30 10.67 -13.17
N HIS A 386 12.18 11.92 -12.73
CA HIS A 386 11.88 12.21 -11.31
C HIS A 386 10.51 11.67 -10.90
N LEU A 387 9.49 11.83 -11.75
CA LEU A 387 8.15 11.29 -11.51
C LEU A 387 8.16 9.75 -11.44
N LEU A 388 8.90 9.12 -12.35
CA LEU A 388 9.03 7.66 -12.37
C LEU A 388 9.70 7.13 -11.09
N THR A 389 10.77 7.80 -10.65
CA THR A 389 11.45 7.46 -9.38
C THR A 389 10.48 7.58 -8.19
N LEU A 390 9.70 8.66 -8.13
CA LEU A 390 8.68 8.86 -7.09
C LEU A 390 7.64 7.75 -7.06
N ILE A 391 7.13 7.35 -8.24
CA ILE A 391 6.14 6.27 -8.36
C ILE A 391 6.75 4.95 -7.88
N ASN A 392 7.98 4.64 -8.30
CA ASN A 392 8.67 3.42 -7.89
C ASN A 392 8.93 3.39 -6.38
N ASP A 393 9.35 4.51 -5.78
CA ASP A 393 9.52 4.65 -4.32
C ASP A 393 8.21 4.34 -3.56
N ILE A 394 7.07 4.86 -4.06
CA ILE A 394 5.74 4.62 -3.47
C ILE A 394 5.34 3.15 -3.58
N LEU A 395 5.57 2.53 -4.73
CA LEU A 395 5.29 1.12 -4.97
C LEU A 395 6.17 0.22 -4.08
N ASP A 396 7.46 0.54 -3.95
CA ASP A 396 8.38 -0.21 -3.10
C ASP A 396 7.95 -0.15 -1.63
N ILE A 397 7.58 1.03 -1.10
CA ILE A 397 7.04 1.14 0.27
C ILE A 397 5.76 0.33 0.44
N SER A 398 4.83 0.39 -0.51
CA SER A 398 3.57 -0.36 -0.43
C SER A 398 3.82 -1.88 -0.42
N LYS A 399 4.80 -2.37 -1.19
CA LYS A 399 5.22 -3.77 -1.22
C LYS A 399 5.88 -4.20 0.08
N VAL A 400 6.70 -3.33 0.63
CA VAL A 400 7.36 -3.53 1.91
C VAL A 400 6.34 -3.60 3.06
N GLU A 401 5.43 -2.63 3.20
CA GLU A 401 4.40 -2.61 4.24
C GLU A 401 3.47 -3.84 4.16
N SER A 402 3.22 -4.35 2.96
CA SER A 402 2.42 -5.56 2.75
C SER A 402 3.19 -6.87 2.92
N GLY A 403 4.51 -6.82 3.18
CA GLY A 403 5.38 -8.00 3.26
C GLY A 403 5.53 -8.76 1.94
N LYS A 404 5.27 -8.10 0.82
CA LYS A 404 5.28 -8.69 -0.54
C LYS A 404 6.55 -8.36 -1.33
N LEU A 405 7.55 -7.74 -0.71
CA LEU A 405 8.81 -7.48 -1.38
C LEU A 405 9.61 -8.77 -1.46
N ASN A 406 9.66 -9.38 -2.64
CA ASN A 406 10.48 -10.56 -2.90
C ASN A 406 11.85 -10.11 -3.41
N MET A 407 12.91 -10.79 -2.92
CA MET A 407 14.27 -10.61 -3.41
C MET A 407 14.48 -11.54 -4.60
N SER A 408 15.19 -11.05 -5.62
CA SER A 408 15.56 -11.82 -6.83
C SER A 408 17.07 -11.97 -6.92
N PRO A 409 17.70 -12.83 -6.12
CA PRO A 409 19.14 -12.99 -6.09
C PRO A 409 19.65 -13.62 -7.39
N MET A 410 20.71 -13.06 -7.92
CA MET A 410 21.40 -13.52 -9.12
C MET A 410 22.90 -13.36 -8.96
N THR A 411 23.68 -14.07 -9.78
CA THR A 411 25.12 -13.82 -9.86
C THR A 411 25.36 -12.50 -10.60
N PHE A 412 26.14 -11.62 -9.99
CA PHE A 412 26.49 -10.32 -10.56
C PHE A 412 27.95 -9.96 -10.27
N SER A 413 28.48 -9.01 -11.03
CA SER A 413 29.80 -8.43 -10.82
C SER A 413 29.70 -7.16 -9.96
N ILE A 414 30.47 -7.13 -8.85
CA ILE A 414 30.59 -5.90 -8.05
C ILE A 414 31.35 -4.80 -8.82
N VAL A 415 32.21 -5.18 -9.76
CA VAL A 415 32.94 -4.27 -10.65
C VAL A 415 31.95 -3.44 -11.47
N GLU A 416 30.99 -4.10 -12.16
CA GLU A 416 29.94 -3.43 -12.93
C GLU A 416 29.07 -2.53 -12.03
N THR A 417 28.75 -3.01 -10.84
CA THR A 417 27.99 -2.23 -9.84
C THR A 417 28.70 -0.91 -9.50
N VAL A 418 29.99 -0.99 -9.21
CA VAL A 418 30.80 0.20 -8.88
C VAL A 418 30.96 1.14 -10.09
N GLN A 419 31.20 0.60 -11.28
CA GLN A 419 31.28 1.40 -12.51
C GLN A 419 29.97 2.16 -12.76
N ASN A 420 28.82 1.51 -12.59
CA ASN A 420 27.51 2.18 -12.71
C ASN A 420 27.32 3.29 -11.68
N LEU A 421 27.74 3.04 -10.43
CA LEU A 421 27.69 4.07 -9.38
C LEU A 421 28.56 5.29 -9.73
N MET A 422 29.76 5.06 -10.23
CA MET A 422 30.69 6.12 -10.67
C MET A 422 30.09 6.94 -11.80
N ASN A 423 29.59 6.27 -12.85
CA ASN A 423 28.98 6.92 -13.99
C ASN A 423 27.77 7.78 -13.62
N LEU A 424 26.91 7.30 -12.71
CA LEU A 424 25.74 8.03 -12.26
C LEU A 424 26.08 9.22 -11.34
N SER A 425 27.14 9.10 -10.52
CA SER A 425 27.52 10.14 -9.56
C SER A 425 28.35 11.27 -10.18
N GLN A 426 29.14 10.98 -11.22
CA GLN A 426 30.08 11.90 -11.84
C GLN A 426 29.46 13.22 -12.30
N PRO A 427 28.32 13.26 -13.01
CA PRO A 427 27.69 14.53 -13.39
C PRO A 427 27.32 15.40 -12.20
N MET A 428 26.80 14.77 -11.12
CA MET A 428 26.39 15.48 -9.90
C MET A 428 27.57 16.05 -9.13
N VAL A 429 28.68 15.33 -9.09
CA VAL A 429 29.95 15.74 -8.46
C VAL A 429 30.55 16.94 -9.22
N LYS A 430 30.58 16.86 -10.58
CA LYS A 430 31.12 17.90 -11.47
C LYS A 430 30.29 19.18 -11.36
N GLU A 431 28.95 19.07 -11.36
CA GLU A 431 28.03 20.22 -11.24
C GLU A 431 28.24 21.00 -9.94
N LYS A 432 28.48 20.31 -8.84
CA LYS A 432 28.68 20.93 -7.51
C LYS A 432 30.15 21.23 -7.16
N ASN A 433 31.09 20.86 -8.00
CA ASN A 433 32.54 20.97 -7.73
C ASN A 433 32.93 20.34 -6.37
N ILE A 434 32.48 19.08 -6.16
CA ILE A 434 32.76 18.30 -4.96
C ILE A 434 34.07 17.55 -5.16
N ASP A 435 34.92 17.52 -4.12
CA ASP A 435 36.08 16.64 -4.05
C ASP A 435 35.60 15.21 -3.75
N PHE A 436 35.64 14.35 -4.78
CA PHE A 436 35.08 13.01 -4.72
C PHE A 436 36.18 11.97 -4.78
N SER A 437 36.17 11.05 -3.80
CA SER A 437 37.08 9.91 -3.77
C SER A 437 36.31 8.60 -3.60
N PHE A 438 36.64 7.59 -4.41
CA PHE A 438 36.11 6.23 -4.29
C PHE A 438 37.27 5.26 -4.07
N ARG A 439 37.27 4.55 -2.94
CA ARG A 439 38.32 3.62 -2.54
C ARG A 439 37.77 2.22 -2.44
N ILE A 440 38.56 1.23 -2.87
CA ILE A 440 38.28 -0.18 -2.70
C ILE A 440 39.43 -0.80 -1.92
N ASN A 441 39.09 -1.49 -0.85
CA ASN A 441 40.07 -2.16 0.00
C ASN A 441 39.82 -3.69 -0.03
N ARG A 442 40.83 -4.45 -0.44
CA ARG A 442 40.88 -5.95 -0.43
C ARG A 442 39.64 -6.61 -1.07
N MET A 443 39.32 -6.26 -2.32
CA MET A 443 38.22 -6.90 -3.07
C MET A 443 38.80 -8.10 -3.85
N GLU A 444 38.75 -9.29 -3.24
CA GLU A 444 39.24 -10.54 -3.87
C GLU A 444 38.13 -11.26 -4.60
N LYS A 445 36.89 -11.12 -4.10
CA LYS A 445 35.68 -11.77 -4.63
C LYS A 445 34.84 -10.78 -5.42
N GLU A 446 34.98 -10.77 -6.73
CA GLU A 446 34.29 -9.81 -7.61
C GLU A 446 32.92 -10.27 -8.08
N TYR A 447 32.62 -11.58 -8.02
CA TYR A 447 31.32 -12.14 -8.38
C TYR A 447 30.58 -12.60 -7.12
N LEU A 448 29.41 -12.01 -6.89
CA LEU A 448 28.60 -12.26 -5.72
C LEU A 448 27.20 -12.73 -6.14
N TYR A 449 26.47 -13.31 -5.21
CA TYR A 449 25.11 -13.75 -5.43
C TYR A 449 24.14 -12.96 -4.55
N ALA A 450 23.44 -11.98 -5.13
CA ALA A 450 22.46 -11.17 -4.45
C ALA A 450 21.50 -10.51 -5.45
N ASP A 451 20.52 -9.76 -4.95
CA ASP A 451 19.68 -8.91 -5.79
C ASP A 451 20.46 -7.63 -6.17
N GLN A 452 21.08 -7.67 -7.35
CA GLN A 452 21.92 -6.57 -7.88
C GLN A 452 21.14 -5.26 -7.98
N LEU A 453 19.86 -5.32 -8.38
CA LEU A 453 19.02 -4.12 -8.54
C LEU A 453 18.82 -3.44 -7.19
N ARG A 454 18.51 -4.21 -6.17
CA ARG A 454 18.29 -3.69 -4.82
C ARG A 454 19.58 -3.18 -4.19
N LEU A 455 20.68 -3.88 -4.43
CA LEU A 455 22.02 -3.44 -3.99
C LEU A 455 22.38 -2.08 -4.62
N ASN A 456 22.19 -1.95 -5.92
CA ASN A 456 22.41 -0.69 -6.64
C ASN A 456 21.53 0.43 -6.07
N GLN A 457 20.27 0.16 -5.79
CA GLN A 457 19.33 1.12 -5.22
C GLN A 457 19.77 1.61 -3.84
N ILE A 458 20.25 0.70 -2.97
CA ILE A 458 20.84 1.02 -1.67
C ILE A 458 22.02 1.98 -1.85
N TYR A 459 22.98 1.61 -2.70
CA TYR A 459 24.24 2.36 -2.87
C TYR A 459 24.01 3.73 -3.51
N ILE A 460 23.20 3.81 -4.56
CA ILE A 460 22.87 5.07 -5.24
C ILE A 460 22.14 6.00 -4.28
N ASN A 461 21.22 5.50 -3.47
CA ASN A 461 20.45 6.34 -2.56
C ASN A 461 21.34 6.99 -1.49
N ILE A 462 22.27 6.24 -0.90
CA ILE A 462 23.20 6.79 0.09
C ILE A 462 24.18 7.78 -0.57
N LEU A 463 24.76 7.40 -1.71
CA LEU A 463 25.74 8.25 -2.40
C LEU A 463 25.10 9.54 -2.92
N SER A 464 23.92 9.44 -3.55
CA SER A 464 23.22 10.63 -4.04
C SER A 464 22.82 11.58 -2.91
N ASN A 465 22.46 11.06 -1.73
CA ASN A 465 22.19 11.86 -0.55
C ASN A 465 23.47 12.57 -0.06
N ALA A 466 24.59 11.88 0.02
CA ALA A 466 25.88 12.48 0.40
C ALA A 466 26.25 13.63 -0.53
N ILE A 467 26.18 13.42 -1.86
CA ILE A 467 26.46 14.46 -2.86
C ILE A 467 25.45 15.61 -2.76
N LYS A 468 24.17 15.28 -2.58
CA LYS A 468 23.07 16.24 -2.53
C LYS A 468 23.19 17.21 -1.35
N TYR A 469 23.55 16.71 -0.16
CA TYR A 469 23.63 17.49 1.06
C TYR A 469 25.03 18.08 1.34
N THR A 470 26.01 17.78 0.51
CA THR A 470 27.31 18.43 0.52
C THR A 470 27.25 19.77 -0.20
N LEU A 471 27.86 20.79 0.40
CA LEU A 471 27.96 22.14 -0.18
C LEU A 471 29.00 22.16 -1.30
N PRO A 472 28.88 23.07 -2.28
CA PRO A 472 29.90 23.23 -3.31
C PRO A 472 31.30 23.43 -2.70
N GLY A 473 32.30 22.71 -3.22
CA GLY A 473 33.68 22.70 -2.70
C GLY A 473 33.89 21.82 -1.45
N GLY A 474 32.87 21.09 -0.98
CA GLY A 474 33.02 20.08 0.03
C GLY A 474 33.55 18.75 -0.49
N SER A 475 33.67 17.74 0.37
CA SER A 475 34.18 16.41 -0.02
C SER A 475 33.19 15.30 0.27
N VAL A 476 33.20 14.28 -0.60
CA VAL A 476 32.45 13.01 -0.42
C VAL A 476 33.41 11.86 -0.69
N SER A 477 33.54 10.96 0.28
CA SER A 477 34.39 9.77 0.16
C SER A 477 33.54 8.51 0.26
N VAL A 478 33.81 7.56 -0.61
CA VAL A 478 33.23 6.22 -0.61
C VAL A 478 34.36 5.22 -0.33
N ASP A 479 34.15 4.33 0.62
CA ASP A 479 35.02 3.22 0.92
C ASP A 479 34.24 1.91 0.82
N LEU A 480 34.61 1.05 -0.12
CA LEU A 480 34.06 -0.28 -0.30
C LEU A 480 35.11 -1.29 0.06
N ARG A 481 34.82 -2.17 1.02
CA ARG A 481 35.78 -3.16 1.47
C ARG A 481 35.16 -4.54 1.68
N GLU A 482 35.94 -5.55 1.39
CA GLU A 482 35.69 -6.92 1.70
C GLU A 482 36.33 -7.28 3.03
N GLU A 483 35.58 -7.93 3.93
CA GLU A 483 36.09 -8.52 5.16
C GLU A 483 35.73 -10.00 5.20
N GLU A 484 36.51 -10.78 5.94
CA GLU A 484 36.20 -12.20 6.17
C GLU A 484 34.88 -12.35 6.92
N CYS A 485 34.06 -13.31 6.52
CA CYS A 485 32.80 -13.65 7.15
C CYS A 485 32.96 -14.98 7.93
N GLU A 486 32.34 -15.08 9.11
CA GLU A 486 32.33 -16.34 9.88
C GLU A 486 31.59 -17.48 9.15
N ARG A 487 30.72 -17.10 8.19
CA ARG A 487 29.92 -18.03 7.39
C ARG A 487 30.69 -18.49 6.15
N GLU A 488 30.96 -19.77 6.07
CA GLU A 488 31.70 -20.37 4.94
C GLU A 488 30.99 -20.09 3.59
N GLY A 489 31.74 -19.65 2.59
CA GLY A 489 31.21 -19.27 1.26
C GLY A 489 30.58 -17.88 1.19
N TYR A 490 30.70 -17.09 2.26
CA TYR A 490 30.20 -15.70 2.31
C TYR A 490 31.34 -14.72 2.51
N ILE A 491 31.16 -13.51 2.03
CA ILE A 491 31.98 -12.34 2.38
C ILE A 491 31.15 -11.31 3.11
N LYS A 492 31.84 -10.50 3.91
CA LYS A 492 31.25 -9.32 4.54
C LYS A 492 31.64 -8.11 3.72
N LEU A 493 30.66 -7.54 3.01
CA LEU A 493 30.82 -6.37 2.18
C LEU A 493 30.41 -5.13 2.96
N ILE A 494 31.33 -4.19 3.11
CA ILE A 494 31.11 -2.94 3.85
C ILE A 494 31.19 -1.78 2.87
N TYR A 495 30.08 -1.03 2.77
CA TYR A 495 29.98 0.19 2.00
C TYR A 495 29.84 1.39 2.93
N CYS A 496 30.87 2.21 2.97
CA CYS A 496 30.96 3.39 3.82
C CYS A 496 30.97 4.64 2.97
N VAL A 497 30.00 5.54 3.19
CA VAL A 497 29.95 6.86 2.52
C VAL A 497 30.06 7.94 3.57
N SER A 498 31.03 8.82 3.41
CA SER A 498 31.26 9.96 4.31
C SER A 498 31.24 11.26 3.52
N ASP A 499 30.51 12.25 4.02
CA ASP A 499 30.38 13.57 3.44
C ASP A 499 30.76 14.68 4.45
N THR A 500 31.16 15.85 3.94
CA THR A 500 31.41 17.09 4.72
C THR A 500 30.23 18.06 4.61
N GLY A 501 29.02 17.53 4.44
CA GLY A 501 27.80 18.30 4.24
C GLY A 501 27.24 18.95 5.50
N ILE A 502 25.97 19.31 5.42
CA ILE A 502 25.26 20.01 6.50
C ILE A 502 25.09 19.20 7.78
N GLY A 503 25.19 17.86 7.73
CA GLY A 503 24.93 16.95 8.83
C GLY A 503 23.48 16.93 9.30
N MET A 504 23.19 16.10 10.28
CA MET A 504 21.86 15.86 10.82
C MET A 504 21.81 16.20 12.32
N SER A 505 20.63 16.72 12.77
CA SER A 505 20.40 16.93 14.20
C SER A 505 20.10 15.60 14.91
N PRO A 506 20.38 15.49 16.23
CA PRO A 506 20.06 14.28 16.99
C PRO A 506 18.59 13.89 16.93
N GLU A 507 17.69 14.88 16.96
CA GLU A 507 16.25 14.66 16.87
C GLU A 507 15.82 14.14 15.49
N PHE A 508 16.53 14.51 14.44
CA PHE A 508 16.28 13.99 13.08
C PHE A 508 16.86 12.59 12.92
N MET A 509 18.04 12.32 13.49
CA MET A 509 18.66 10.99 13.45
C MET A 509 17.74 9.90 14.03
N GLU A 510 16.97 10.19 15.08
CA GLU A 510 15.97 9.25 15.63
C GLU A 510 14.83 8.94 14.66
N LYS A 511 14.56 9.82 13.70
CA LYS A 511 13.43 9.75 12.78
C LYS A 511 13.82 9.54 11.31
N MET A 512 15.11 9.59 10.98
CA MET A 512 15.57 9.62 9.58
C MET A 512 15.15 8.40 8.75
N TYR A 513 14.87 7.27 9.41
CA TYR A 513 14.36 6.06 8.77
C TYR A 513 12.82 5.96 8.75
N GLN A 514 12.11 6.93 9.34
CA GLN A 514 10.66 6.97 9.23
C GLN A 514 10.28 7.53 7.84
N PRO A 515 9.34 6.91 7.14
CA PRO A 515 8.88 7.40 5.85
C PRO A 515 8.48 8.88 5.93
N PHE A 516 8.85 9.66 4.89
CA PHE A 516 8.57 11.10 4.75
C PHE A 516 9.27 12.02 5.75
N SER A 517 10.18 11.50 6.55
CA SER A 517 10.96 12.33 7.48
C SER A 517 11.93 13.21 6.72
N ARG A 518 11.86 14.52 6.97
CA ARG A 518 12.78 15.51 6.43
C ARG A 518 13.22 16.45 7.55
N GLN A 519 14.49 16.84 7.53
CA GLN A 519 14.98 17.86 8.46
C GLN A 519 14.42 19.23 8.07
N THR A 520 13.69 19.87 8.97
CA THR A 520 13.15 21.23 8.79
C THR A 520 14.19 22.28 9.20
N ASP A 521 15.09 22.58 8.29
CA ASP A 521 16.03 23.71 8.42
C ASP A 521 15.90 24.60 7.17
N SER A 522 16.02 25.91 7.33
CA SER A 522 15.97 26.88 6.22
C SER A 522 16.98 26.59 5.11
N ARG A 523 18.09 25.95 5.44
CA ARG A 523 19.13 25.49 4.49
C ARG A 523 18.74 24.26 3.69
N VAL A 524 17.80 23.46 4.19
CA VAL A 524 17.35 22.20 3.58
C VAL A 524 16.08 22.38 2.74
N ASN A 525 15.29 23.44 3.01
CA ASN A 525 14.01 23.68 2.32
C ASN A 525 14.12 23.88 0.80
N SER A 526 15.30 24.24 0.28
CA SER A 526 15.58 24.35 -1.16
C SER A 526 15.97 23.02 -1.81
N ILE A 527 16.28 21.98 -1.01
CA ILE A 527 16.78 20.70 -1.51
C ILE A 527 15.58 19.73 -1.67
N GLN A 528 15.19 19.44 -2.90
CA GLN A 528 14.10 18.50 -3.22
C GLN A 528 14.41 17.07 -2.76
N GLY A 529 13.44 16.36 -2.19
CA GLY A 529 13.54 14.94 -1.85
C GLY A 529 12.26 14.39 -1.25
N THR A 530 11.98 13.12 -1.48
CA THR A 530 10.76 12.40 -1.08
C THR A 530 10.70 12.09 0.43
N GLY A 531 11.87 11.99 1.08
CA GLY A 531 11.97 11.49 2.45
C GLY A 531 11.68 9.98 2.57
N LEU A 532 11.67 9.25 1.45
CA LEU A 532 11.42 7.81 1.39
C LEU A 532 12.70 6.99 1.28
N GLY A 533 13.72 7.54 0.62
CA GLY A 533 14.93 6.81 0.27
C GLY A 533 15.60 6.10 1.45
N LEU A 534 15.84 6.80 2.58
CA LEU A 534 16.49 6.18 3.74
C LEU A 534 15.62 5.10 4.40
N ALA A 535 14.29 5.27 4.41
CA ALA A 535 13.38 4.27 4.93
C ALA A 535 13.41 3.00 4.06
N ILE A 536 13.39 3.15 2.74
CA ILE A 536 13.50 2.08 1.76
C ILE A 536 14.86 1.39 1.88
N THR A 537 15.95 2.18 1.95
CA THR A 537 17.32 1.64 2.10
C THR A 537 17.45 0.76 3.34
N ARG A 538 16.99 1.24 4.50
CA ARG A 538 17.05 0.46 5.74
C ARG A 538 16.31 -0.87 5.59
N GLN A 539 15.15 -0.85 5.02
CA GLN A 539 14.31 -2.03 4.88
C GLN A 539 14.88 -3.03 3.86
N MET A 540 15.50 -2.54 2.77
CA MET A 540 16.23 -3.39 1.84
C MET A 540 17.45 -4.03 2.49
N VAL A 541 18.21 -3.26 3.28
CA VAL A 541 19.36 -3.78 4.03
C VAL A 541 18.91 -4.85 5.03
N GLU A 542 17.82 -4.63 5.76
CA GLU A 542 17.24 -5.61 6.70
C GLU A 542 16.74 -6.89 5.98
N LEU A 543 16.16 -6.75 4.79
CA LEU A 543 15.74 -7.90 3.96
C LEU A 543 16.92 -8.71 3.37
N MET A 544 18.10 -8.08 3.27
CA MET A 544 19.35 -8.72 2.88
C MET A 544 20.15 -9.22 4.09
N ASP A 545 19.52 -9.30 5.28
CA ASP A 545 20.17 -9.69 6.55
C ASP A 545 21.38 -8.82 6.93
N GLY A 546 21.40 -7.56 6.47
CA GLY A 546 22.47 -6.60 6.71
C GLY A 546 22.18 -5.61 7.82
N THR A 547 23.13 -4.71 8.04
CA THR A 547 23.03 -3.59 8.99
C THR A 547 23.36 -2.26 8.34
N ILE A 548 22.70 -1.19 8.80
CA ILE A 548 22.97 0.18 8.41
C ILE A 548 23.18 1.04 9.64
N ASP A 549 24.38 1.63 9.75
CA ASP A 549 24.77 2.55 10.81
C ASP A 549 24.95 3.95 10.25
N CYS A 550 24.67 4.95 11.09
CA CYS A 550 24.85 6.36 10.72
C CYS A 550 25.51 7.15 11.84
N ARG A 551 26.50 7.96 11.47
CA ARG A 551 27.13 8.95 12.35
C ARG A 551 27.04 10.32 11.69
N SER A 552 26.45 11.30 12.38
CA SER A 552 26.28 12.64 11.82
C SER A 552 26.37 13.71 12.91
N GLU A 553 26.91 14.85 12.53
CA GLU A 553 26.97 16.06 13.39
C GLU A 553 26.69 17.28 12.53
N VAL A 554 25.81 18.16 13.02
CA VAL A 554 25.41 19.38 12.29
C VAL A 554 26.64 20.22 11.93
N GLY A 555 26.81 20.50 10.64
CA GLY A 555 27.93 21.30 10.10
C GLY A 555 29.27 20.57 9.96
N LYS A 556 29.35 19.28 10.30
CA LYS A 556 30.55 18.45 10.10
C LYS A 556 30.36 17.37 9.05
N GLY A 557 29.09 17.03 8.68
CA GLY A 557 28.78 16.03 7.68
C GLY A 557 28.18 14.76 8.26
N THR A 558 28.08 13.74 7.41
CA THR A 558 27.45 12.46 7.73
C THR A 558 28.31 11.30 7.23
N THR A 559 28.31 10.21 7.98
CA THR A 559 28.90 8.93 7.57
C THR A 559 27.84 7.84 7.70
N PHE A 560 27.51 7.16 6.59
CA PHE A 560 26.71 5.97 6.57
C PHE A 560 27.61 4.74 6.37
N ILE A 561 27.32 3.68 7.09
CA ILE A 561 28.02 2.40 7.00
C ILE A 561 26.98 1.32 6.79
N ILE A 562 27.05 0.63 5.65
CA ILE A 562 26.20 -0.49 5.32
C ILE A 562 27.07 -1.74 5.32
N THR A 563 26.62 -2.76 6.02
CA THR A 563 27.29 -4.07 6.11
C THR A 563 26.35 -5.14 5.64
N LEU A 564 26.79 -5.91 4.65
CA LEU A 564 26.03 -7.03 4.07
C LEU A 564 26.89 -8.29 4.08
N GLU A 565 26.31 -9.43 4.44
CA GLU A 565 26.94 -10.74 4.28
C GLU A 565 26.39 -11.38 3.01
N LEU A 566 27.21 -11.45 1.96
CA LEU A 566 26.80 -11.91 0.64
C LEU A 566 27.50 -13.22 0.27
N PRO A 567 26.75 -14.20 -0.29
CA PRO A 567 27.36 -15.42 -0.81
C PRO A 567 28.23 -15.14 -2.04
N VAL A 568 29.35 -15.77 -2.10
CA VAL A 568 30.26 -15.76 -3.25
C VAL A 568 29.68 -16.65 -4.34
N ALA A 569 29.66 -16.17 -5.58
CA ALA A 569 29.13 -16.95 -6.69
C ALA A 569 30.11 -18.07 -7.14
N GLU A 570 29.55 -19.22 -7.51
CA GLU A 570 30.34 -20.38 -7.95
C GLU A 570 31.19 -20.15 -9.23
N LYS A 571 30.81 -19.10 -10.01
CA LYS A 571 31.44 -18.76 -11.30
C LYS A 571 32.87 -18.18 -11.17
N GLN A 572 33.46 -18.12 -10.01
CA GLN A 572 34.63 -17.28 -9.74
C GLN A 572 35.99 -17.94 -10.02
N LEU A 573 36.11 -19.11 -10.61
CA LEU A 573 37.36 -19.85 -10.47
C LEU A 573 37.99 -20.29 -11.77
N GLU A 574 38.24 -19.40 -12.70
CA GLU A 574 39.46 -19.46 -13.48
C GLU A 574 40.53 -18.67 -12.72
N GLU A 575 41.63 -19.28 -12.35
CA GLU A 575 42.75 -18.64 -11.63
C GLU A 575 43.28 -17.51 -12.50
N MET A 576 42.86 -16.26 -12.20
CA MET A 576 43.48 -15.06 -12.78
C MET A 576 44.90 -14.97 -12.22
N LYS A 577 45.86 -15.49 -12.91
CA LYS A 577 47.29 -15.40 -12.59
C LYS A 577 48.05 -14.88 -13.78
N ILE A 578 48.97 -14.00 -13.51
CA ILE A 578 49.94 -13.48 -14.47
C ILE A 578 51.31 -13.87 -13.96
N ASP A 579 51.96 -14.78 -14.68
CA ASP A 579 53.26 -15.28 -14.26
C ASP A 579 54.40 -14.41 -14.80
N ASP A 580 55.36 -14.10 -13.92
CA ASP A 580 56.68 -13.52 -14.20
C ASP A 580 56.61 -12.10 -14.86
N VAL A 581 55.70 -11.25 -14.43
CA VAL A 581 55.59 -9.87 -14.90
C VAL A 581 56.01 -8.88 -13.80
N ASP A 582 56.84 -7.92 -14.19
CA ASP A 582 57.34 -6.83 -13.32
C ASP A 582 56.59 -5.53 -13.67
N VAL A 583 55.82 -4.96 -12.73
CA VAL A 583 55.05 -3.73 -12.93
C VAL A 583 55.60 -2.61 -12.02
N LEU A 584 55.71 -1.43 -12.58
CA LEU A 584 55.90 -0.20 -11.82
C LEU A 584 54.53 0.52 -11.69
N ILE A 585 54.07 0.80 -10.49
CA ILE A 585 52.86 1.58 -10.27
C ILE A 585 53.17 2.89 -9.53
N ALA A 586 52.64 4.01 -10.03
CA ALA A 586 52.84 5.33 -9.43
C ALA A 586 51.50 6.02 -9.15
N ASP A 587 51.33 6.46 -7.90
CA ASP A 587 50.16 7.17 -7.40
C ASP A 587 50.56 8.04 -6.23
N ASP A 588 50.05 9.27 -6.10
CA ASP A 588 50.38 10.18 -5.00
C ASP A 588 49.56 9.89 -3.74
N ASP A 589 48.45 9.15 -3.82
CA ASP A 589 47.70 8.64 -2.67
C ASP A 589 48.33 7.31 -2.17
N PRO A 590 48.97 7.31 -0.98
CA PRO A 590 49.64 6.11 -0.48
C PRO A 590 48.71 4.93 -0.24
N ILE A 591 47.44 5.18 0.08
CA ILE A 591 46.45 4.11 0.32
C ILE A 591 46.04 3.44 -1.00
N LEU A 592 45.80 4.26 -2.05
CA LEU A 592 45.47 3.73 -3.37
C LEU A 592 46.67 2.98 -3.96
N LEU A 593 47.87 3.48 -3.74
CA LEU A 593 49.11 2.85 -4.19
C LEU A 593 49.34 1.47 -3.55
N GLU A 594 49.18 1.37 -2.22
CA GLU A 594 49.25 0.07 -1.52
C GLU A 594 48.17 -0.89 -1.99
N THR A 595 46.92 -0.42 -2.08
CA THR A 595 45.81 -1.29 -2.53
C THR A 595 46.00 -1.80 -3.95
N ALA A 596 46.55 -0.99 -4.84
CA ALA A 596 46.85 -1.37 -6.21
C ALA A 596 47.98 -2.38 -6.29
N ALA A 597 49.04 -2.19 -5.49
CA ALA A 597 50.15 -3.13 -5.36
C ALA A 597 49.69 -4.47 -4.82
N ASP A 598 48.87 -4.49 -3.73
CA ASP A 598 48.27 -5.71 -3.17
C ASP A 598 47.41 -6.45 -4.23
N THR A 599 46.65 -5.71 -5.04
CA THR A 599 45.83 -6.27 -6.12
C THR A 599 46.70 -6.93 -7.21
N LEU A 600 47.78 -6.26 -7.62
CA LEU A 600 48.76 -6.81 -8.59
C LEU A 600 49.44 -8.06 -8.02
N GLU A 601 49.90 -8.03 -6.77
CA GLU A 601 50.51 -9.20 -6.10
C GLU A 601 49.53 -10.38 -6.03
N SER A 602 48.23 -10.12 -5.80
CA SER A 602 47.20 -11.16 -5.82
C SER A 602 47.04 -11.86 -7.20
N LEU A 603 47.44 -11.17 -8.26
CA LEU A 603 47.50 -11.69 -9.64
C LEU A 603 48.80 -12.42 -9.93
N GLY A 604 49.79 -12.44 -9.01
CA GLY A 604 51.10 -13.02 -9.22
C GLY A 604 52.14 -12.08 -9.85
N VAL A 605 51.77 -10.79 -9.99
CA VAL A 605 52.63 -9.75 -10.58
C VAL A 605 53.56 -9.19 -9.48
N ARG A 606 54.80 -8.93 -9.83
CA ARG A 606 55.72 -8.21 -8.94
C ARG A 606 55.54 -6.71 -9.13
N ALA A 607 55.00 -6.01 -8.13
CA ALA A 607 54.75 -4.60 -8.18
C ALA A 607 55.82 -3.77 -7.41
N GLU A 608 56.39 -2.76 -8.09
CA GLU A 608 57.20 -1.76 -7.45
C GLU A 608 56.43 -0.44 -7.38
N MET A 609 56.50 0.27 -6.26
CA MET A 609 55.71 1.45 -5.99
C MET A 609 56.51 2.72 -6.08
N ALA A 610 55.97 3.79 -6.75
CA ALA A 610 56.47 5.12 -6.75
C ALA A 610 55.38 6.10 -6.27
N ARG A 611 55.71 7.13 -5.53
CA ARG A 611 54.76 8.12 -4.99
C ARG A 611 54.66 9.39 -5.82
N THR A 612 55.51 9.56 -6.81
CA THR A 612 55.52 10.72 -7.70
C THR A 612 55.94 10.31 -9.12
N GLY A 613 55.57 11.12 -10.10
CA GLY A 613 56.01 10.89 -11.49
C GLY A 613 57.55 10.97 -11.64
N MET A 614 58.25 11.80 -10.83
CA MET A 614 59.69 11.91 -10.81
C MET A 614 60.34 10.60 -10.29
N GLU A 615 59.80 10.04 -9.20
CA GLU A 615 60.25 8.77 -8.64
C GLU A 615 60.04 7.62 -9.63
N ALA A 616 58.87 7.57 -10.27
CA ALA A 616 58.57 6.56 -11.30
C ALA A 616 59.55 6.68 -12.48
N LEU A 617 59.83 7.88 -12.96
CA LEU A 617 60.83 8.11 -14.02
C LEU A 617 62.21 7.62 -13.62
N GLU A 618 62.65 7.91 -12.41
CA GLU A 618 63.98 7.52 -11.91
C GLU A 618 64.09 6.00 -11.72
N MET A 619 63.07 5.37 -11.18
CA MET A 619 62.98 3.91 -11.05
C MET A 619 63.01 3.21 -12.41
N ALA A 620 62.26 3.72 -13.38
CA ALA A 620 62.26 3.24 -14.75
C ALA A 620 63.64 3.37 -15.40
N ARG A 621 64.32 4.50 -15.19
CA ARG A 621 65.70 4.73 -15.70
C ARG A 621 66.66 3.76 -15.10
N GLN A 622 66.72 3.59 -13.77
CA GLN A 622 67.64 2.72 -13.09
C GLN A 622 67.45 1.26 -13.54
N ARG A 623 66.22 0.87 -13.77
CA ARG A 623 65.92 -0.51 -14.23
C ARG A 623 66.34 -0.69 -15.69
N HIS A 624 66.15 0.28 -16.53
CA HIS A 624 66.60 0.27 -17.92
C HIS A 624 68.14 0.20 -18.04
N GLU A 625 68.83 0.98 -17.23
CA GLU A 625 70.30 0.94 -17.13
C GLU A 625 70.82 -0.44 -16.62
N SER A 626 70.04 -1.15 -15.86
CA SER A 626 70.35 -2.54 -15.41
C SER A 626 70.08 -3.62 -16.49
N GLY A 627 69.57 -3.21 -17.65
CA GLY A 627 69.26 -4.06 -18.79
C GLY A 627 68.02 -4.90 -18.66
N LYS A 628 67.11 -4.55 -17.73
CA LYS A 628 65.82 -5.23 -17.52
C LYS A 628 64.69 -4.19 -17.32
N ASP A 629 63.93 -3.90 -18.31
CA ASP A 629 62.80 -2.97 -18.26
C ASP A 629 61.62 -3.53 -17.41
N TYR A 630 60.72 -2.68 -16.99
CA TYR A 630 59.42 -3.12 -16.52
C TYR A 630 58.58 -3.65 -17.69
N ASP A 631 57.81 -4.67 -17.45
CA ASP A 631 56.89 -5.21 -18.47
C ASP A 631 55.69 -4.29 -18.69
N VAL A 632 55.21 -3.59 -17.64
CA VAL A 632 54.17 -2.60 -17.70
C VAL A 632 54.42 -1.48 -16.67
N ILE A 633 54.14 -0.25 -17.04
CA ILE A 633 54.14 0.91 -16.10
C ILE A 633 52.69 1.40 -15.99
N ILE A 634 52.20 1.57 -14.75
CA ILE A 634 50.86 2.11 -14.45
C ILE A 634 51.06 3.45 -13.75
N LEU A 635 50.57 4.53 -14.34
CA LEU A 635 50.74 5.88 -13.83
C LEU A 635 49.40 6.55 -13.52
N ASP A 636 49.28 7.16 -12.35
CA ASP A 636 48.17 8.11 -12.15
C ASP A 636 48.36 9.38 -12.97
N TRP A 637 47.28 9.85 -13.60
CA TRP A 637 47.40 11.05 -14.45
C TRP A 637 47.61 12.31 -13.63
N LYS A 638 47.14 12.39 -12.38
CA LYS A 638 47.15 13.60 -11.56
C LYS A 638 48.07 13.45 -10.37
N MET A 639 49.37 13.56 -10.59
CA MET A 639 50.37 13.55 -9.53
C MET A 639 50.95 14.93 -9.32
N PRO A 640 51.36 15.32 -8.09
CA PRO A 640 52.03 16.60 -7.83
C PRO A 640 53.41 16.64 -8.52
N GLU A 641 53.87 17.86 -8.82
CA GLU A 641 55.17 18.19 -9.46
C GLU A 641 55.28 17.72 -10.92
N MET A 642 55.04 16.46 -11.20
CA MET A 642 55.04 15.86 -12.57
C MET A 642 53.86 14.96 -12.73
N ASN A 643 52.91 15.33 -13.61
CA ASN A 643 51.70 14.55 -13.87
C ASN A 643 52.00 13.30 -14.74
N GLY A 644 51.03 12.38 -14.82
CA GLY A 644 51.21 11.13 -15.55
C GLY A 644 51.54 11.30 -17.04
N ILE A 645 50.94 12.29 -17.72
CA ILE A 645 51.18 12.56 -19.17
C ILE A 645 52.60 13.05 -19.35
N GLU A 646 53.08 13.96 -18.49
CA GLU A 646 54.46 14.45 -18.54
C GLU A 646 55.47 13.34 -18.21
N THR A 647 55.11 12.47 -17.25
CA THR A 647 55.94 11.32 -16.92
C THR A 647 56.05 10.35 -18.09
N ILE A 648 54.94 10.05 -18.82
CA ILE A 648 54.95 9.27 -20.05
C ILE A 648 55.86 9.89 -21.09
N SER A 649 55.66 11.18 -21.40
CA SER A 649 56.48 11.88 -22.40
C SER A 649 57.98 11.78 -22.07
N ARG A 650 58.36 11.91 -20.84
CA ARG A 650 59.76 11.78 -20.41
C ARG A 650 60.30 10.35 -20.48
N ILE A 651 59.49 9.38 -20.05
CA ILE A 651 59.89 7.96 -20.19
C ILE A 651 60.10 7.61 -21.70
N ARG A 652 59.23 8.08 -22.59
CA ARG A 652 59.36 7.90 -24.01
C ARG A 652 60.61 8.57 -24.63
N ALA A 653 60.94 9.77 -24.15
CA ALA A 653 62.08 10.53 -24.63
C ALA A 653 63.42 10.10 -24.08
N GLU A 654 63.47 9.68 -22.79
CA GLU A 654 64.69 9.48 -22.06
C GLU A 654 65.07 8.02 -21.84
N ILE A 655 64.07 7.06 -21.89
CA ILE A 655 64.31 5.66 -21.51
C ILE A 655 63.96 4.69 -22.64
N SER A 656 62.70 4.48 -22.96
CA SER A 656 62.26 3.54 -23.99
C SER A 656 60.93 3.91 -24.61
N ALA A 657 60.81 3.73 -25.94
CA ALA A 657 59.58 3.88 -26.64
C ALA A 657 58.66 2.65 -26.52
N ASP A 658 59.18 1.50 -26.11
CA ASP A 658 58.52 0.21 -26.24
C ASP A 658 57.85 -0.29 -24.93
N ILE A 659 58.20 0.28 -23.75
CA ILE A 659 57.58 -0.14 -22.46
C ILE A 659 56.10 0.16 -22.48
N PRO A 660 55.20 -0.80 -22.27
CA PRO A 660 53.76 -0.57 -22.15
C PRO A 660 53.42 0.32 -20.95
N ILE A 661 52.67 1.42 -21.21
CA ILE A 661 52.28 2.36 -20.17
C ILE A 661 50.75 2.49 -20.13
N LEU A 662 50.17 2.22 -18.97
CA LEU A 662 48.79 2.47 -18.64
C LEU A 662 48.67 3.78 -17.85
N LEU A 663 47.69 4.58 -18.23
CA LEU A 663 47.33 5.76 -17.45
C LEU A 663 46.08 5.46 -16.62
N THR A 664 46.14 5.77 -15.32
CA THR A 664 44.96 5.62 -14.44
C THR A 664 44.34 6.98 -14.17
N SER A 665 43.02 7.03 -14.10
CA SER A 665 42.28 8.24 -13.76
C SER A 665 41.01 7.92 -12.97
N ALA A 666 40.64 8.82 -12.07
CA ALA A 666 39.35 8.78 -11.36
C ALA A 666 38.17 9.36 -12.18
N TYR A 667 38.47 9.99 -13.32
CA TYR A 667 37.51 10.78 -14.12
C TYR A 667 37.47 10.32 -15.57
N ASP A 668 36.47 10.85 -16.31
CA ASP A 668 36.29 10.64 -17.73
C ASP A 668 37.55 11.06 -18.50
N TRP A 669 38.01 10.19 -19.41
CA TRP A 669 39.21 10.41 -20.22
C TRP A 669 39.03 11.39 -21.37
N SER A 670 37.77 11.72 -21.74
CA SER A 670 37.44 12.49 -22.93
C SER A 670 38.22 13.80 -23.06
N ASP A 671 38.61 14.39 -21.90
CA ASP A 671 39.36 15.64 -21.86
C ASP A 671 40.89 15.43 -21.98
N ILE A 672 41.41 14.21 -21.73
CA ILE A 672 42.86 13.92 -21.65
C ILE A 672 43.32 12.80 -22.56
N GLU A 673 42.42 12.07 -23.20
CA GLU A 673 42.71 10.89 -23.98
C GLU A 673 43.65 11.18 -25.15
N ASP A 674 43.35 12.24 -25.92
CA ASP A 674 44.17 12.63 -27.06
C ASP A 674 45.58 13.02 -26.61
N ALA A 675 45.69 13.83 -25.55
CA ALA A 675 46.98 14.26 -25.03
C ALA A 675 47.81 13.10 -24.46
N ALA A 676 47.17 12.15 -23.83
CA ALA A 676 47.85 10.98 -23.27
C ALA A 676 48.30 10.00 -24.38
N LYS A 677 47.50 9.80 -25.43
CA LYS A 677 47.87 9.02 -26.61
C LYS A 677 49.05 9.68 -27.37
N GLU A 678 49.01 11.00 -27.54
CA GLU A 678 50.11 11.77 -28.14
C GLU A 678 51.41 11.65 -27.32
N ALA A 679 51.29 11.61 -25.99
CA ALA A 679 52.42 11.40 -25.09
C ALA A 679 52.98 9.97 -25.15
N GLY A 680 52.23 9.02 -25.74
CA GLY A 680 52.65 7.61 -25.90
C GLY A 680 52.08 6.65 -24.86
N ALA A 681 50.88 6.95 -24.26
CA ALA A 681 50.15 5.98 -23.46
C ALA A 681 49.64 4.82 -24.33
N ASN A 682 49.73 3.62 -23.87
CA ASN A 682 49.29 2.40 -24.57
C ASN A 682 47.84 2.01 -24.18
N GLY A 683 47.32 2.50 -23.06
CA GLY A 683 45.96 2.21 -22.62
C GLY A 683 45.58 3.04 -21.42
N PHE A 684 44.32 2.87 -21.02
CA PHE A 684 43.71 3.57 -19.92
C PHE A 684 43.00 2.56 -19.00
N ILE A 685 42.98 2.85 -17.69
CA ILE A 685 42.24 2.07 -16.72
C ILE A 685 41.60 2.98 -15.67
N ALA A 686 40.30 2.83 -15.48
CA ALA A 686 39.54 3.62 -14.50
C ALA A 686 39.89 3.22 -13.05
N LYS A 687 40.07 4.19 -12.19
CA LYS A 687 40.04 3.96 -10.75
C LYS A 687 38.58 3.82 -10.32
N PRO A 688 38.28 2.90 -9.40
CA PRO A 688 39.18 2.05 -8.63
C PRO A 688 39.69 0.83 -9.42
N LEU A 689 40.91 0.40 -9.10
CA LEU A 689 41.57 -0.71 -9.82
C LEU A 689 41.08 -2.07 -9.33
N PHE A 690 40.29 -2.75 -10.13
CA PHE A 690 39.83 -4.11 -9.89
C PHE A 690 40.76 -5.16 -10.46
N ARG A 691 40.81 -6.31 -9.81
CA ARG A 691 41.63 -7.45 -10.18
C ARG A 691 41.34 -7.91 -11.61
N SER A 692 40.10 -8.09 -11.98
CA SER A 692 39.67 -8.49 -13.33
C SER A 692 40.12 -7.46 -14.39
N LYS A 693 39.95 -6.17 -14.13
CA LYS A 693 40.32 -5.11 -15.08
C LYS A 693 41.84 -4.98 -15.28
N LEU A 694 42.59 -5.10 -14.17
CA LEU A 694 44.05 -5.16 -14.26
C LEU A 694 44.51 -6.38 -15.05
N TYR A 695 43.94 -7.54 -14.78
CA TYR A 695 44.23 -8.78 -15.49
C TYR A 695 43.97 -8.63 -17.01
N GLU A 696 42.80 -8.15 -17.40
CA GLU A 696 42.44 -7.90 -18.80
C GLU A 696 43.43 -6.94 -19.49
N LYS A 697 43.69 -5.79 -18.87
CA LYS A 697 44.54 -4.75 -19.46
C LYS A 697 46.02 -5.09 -19.55
N ILE A 698 46.55 -5.82 -18.58
CA ILE A 698 47.96 -6.28 -18.62
C ILE A 698 48.10 -7.34 -19.73
N HIS A 699 47.17 -8.28 -19.86
CA HIS A 699 47.19 -9.28 -20.92
C HIS A 699 47.05 -8.68 -22.32
N GLU A 700 46.15 -7.69 -22.48
CA GLU A 700 45.99 -6.90 -23.71
C GLU A 700 47.32 -6.27 -24.15
N LEU A 701 48.05 -5.64 -23.22
CA LEU A 701 49.31 -4.97 -23.49
C LEU A 701 50.44 -5.95 -23.77
N LEU A 702 50.45 -7.12 -23.15
CA LEU A 702 51.45 -8.18 -23.36
C LEU A 702 51.16 -9.06 -24.58
N GLY A 703 50.04 -8.81 -25.31
CA GLY A 703 49.71 -9.51 -26.54
C GLY A 703 49.27 -10.95 -26.35
N THR A 704 48.83 -11.33 -25.15
CA THR A 704 48.32 -12.68 -24.83
C THR A 704 46.80 -12.68 -25.01
N GLU A 705 46.29 -13.58 -25.89
CA GLU A 705 44.82 -13.64 -26.12
C GLU A 705 44.09 -14.06 -24.86
N VAL A 706 43.40 -13.14 -24.26
CA VAL A 706 42.32 -13.39 -23.29
C VAL A 706 41.01 -13.27 -24.04
N LYS A 707 40.10 -14.22 -23.96
CA LYS A 707 38.72 -14.04 -24.40
C LYS A 707 38.11 -12.92 -23.57
N SER A 708 38.12 -11.71 -24.14
CA SER A 708 37.43 -10.57 -23.52
C SER A 708 35.95 -10.86 -23.38
N LEU A 709 35.41 -10.61 -22.18
CA LEU A 709 34.02 -10.78 -21.85
C LEU A 709 33.17 -9.55 -22.21
N GLU A 710 33.80 -8.49 -22.74
CA GLU A 710 33.13 -7.28 -23.21
C GLU A 710 33.25 -7.17 -24.74
N GLN A 711 32.13 -7.29 -25.42
CA GLN A 711 32.01 -6.92 -26.82
C GLN A 711 31.87 -5.39 -26.92
N GLU A 712 32.72 -4.73 -27.70
CA GLU A 712 32.52 -3.34 -28.10
C GLU A 712 31.11 -3.14 -28.71
N ASP A 713 30.54 -1.93 -28.54
CA ASP A 713 29.21 -1.51 -29.02
C ASP A 713 29.12 -1.43 -30.58
N ASP A 714 29.42 -2.54 -31.28
CA ASP A 714 29.10 -2.68 -32.70
C ASP A 714 27.66 -3.21 -32.84
N TYR A 715 26.73 -2.29 -33.12
CA TYR A 715 25.31 -2.60 -33.35
C TYR A 715 24.99 -2.98 -34.79
N SER A 716 25.99 -3.11 -35.67
CA SER A 716 25.82 -3.47 -37.08
C SER A 716 25.21 -4.85 -37.28
N ASP A 717 25.31 -5.72 -36.27
CA ASP A 717 24.77 -7.08 -36.25
C ASP A 717 23.25 -7.14 -36.09
N LEU A 718 22.61 -6.05 -35.67
CA LEU A 718 21.17 -5.95 -35.48
C LEU A 718 20.42 -5.36 -36.67
N ALA A 719 21.12 -4.68 -37.54
CA ALA A 719 20.52 -4.04 -38.72
C ALA A 719 19.86 -5.07 -39.66
N GLY A 720 18.63 -4.77 -40.06
CA GLY A 720 17.87 -5.64 -40.96
C GLY A 720 16.98 -6.69 -40.28
N MET A 721 16.98 -6.77 -38.97
CA MET A 721 16.03 -7.63 -38.25
C MET A 721 14.58 -7.12 -38.39
N ASN A 722 13.64 -8.06 -38.41
CA ASN A 722 12.20 -7.79 -38.43
C ASN A 722 11.58 -8.30 -37.11
N ILE A 723 11.01 -7.39 -36.33
CA ILE A 723 10.42 -7.73 -35.02
C ILE A 723 8.90 -7.48 -35.04
N LEU A 724 8.12 -8.50 -34.67
CA LEU A 724 6.71 -8.35 -34.43
C LEU A 724 6.49 -7.90 -32.97
N ILE A 725 5.76 -6.80 -32.80
CA ILE A 725 5.49 -6.25 -31.47
C ILE A 725 4.00 -6.34 -31.16
N ALA A 726 3.62 -7.16 -30.19
CA ALA A 726 2.28 -7.24 -29.67
C ALA A 726 2.12 -6.26 -28.48
N GLU A 727 1.44 -5.14 -28.73
CA GLU A 727 1.24 -4.04 -27.79
C GLU A 727 -0.09 -3.36 -28.11
N ASP A 728 -0.99 -3.28 -27.15
CA ASP A 728 -2.32 -2.68 -27.30
C ASP A 728 -2.28 -1.15 -27.35
N ASN A 729 -1.34 -0.54 -26.63
CA ASN A 729 -1.16 0.90 -26.59
C ASN A 729 -0.32 1.38 -27.79
N VAL A 730 -0.94 2.20 -28.66
CA VAL A 730 -0.28 2.78 -29.85
C VAL A 730 0.99 3.56 -29.50
N VAL A 731 0.94 4.37 -28.44
CA VAL A 731 2.05 5.23 -28.03
C VAL A 731 3.25 4.39 -27.58
N ASN A 732 3.00 3.33 -26.80
CA ASN A 732 4.07 2.41 -26.39
C ASN A 732 4.72 1.75 -27.61
N TRP A 733 3.90 1.27 -28.55
CA TRP A 733 4.41 0.70 -29.80
C TRP A 733 5.25 1.69 -30.60
N GLU A 734 4.78 2.94 -30.77
CA GLU A 734 5.51 3.99 -31.49
C GLU A 734 6.88 4.27 -30.87
N ILE A 735 6.94 4.33 -29.52
CA ILE A 735 8.19 4.54 -28.79
C ILE A 735 9.17 3.39 -29.03
N ILE A 736 8.73 2.15 -28.85
CA ILE A 736 9.58 0.96 -29.04
C ILE A 736 10.04 0.87 -30.50
N SER A 737 9.14 1.09 -31.45
CA SER A 737 9.44 1.07 -32.88
C SER A 737 10.47 2.13 -33.27
N ALA A 738 10.31 3.36 -32.75
CA ALA A 738 11.28 4.44 -33.01
C ALA A 738 12.66 4.11 -32.40
N MET A 739 12.70 3.58 -31.16
CA MET A 739 13.93 3.17 -30.50
C MET A 739 14.68 2.08 -31.30
N LEU A 740 13.99 1.04 -31.72
CA LEU A 740 14.58 -0.05 -32.51
C LEU A 740 14.97 0.39 -33.92
N GLY A 741 14.22 1.30 -34.51
CA GLY A 741 14.51 1.88 -35.79
C GLY A 741 15.85 2.63 -35.86
N MET A 742 16.36 3.17 -34.73
CA MET A 742 17.69 3.79 -34.64
C MET A 742 18.84 2.82 -34.94
N PHE A 743 18.59 1.50 -34.79
CA PHE A 743 19.54 0.41 -35.07
C PHE A 743 19.26 -0.31 -36.39
N GLY A 744 18.37 0.23 -37.22
CA GLY A 744 18.02 -0.37 -38.51
C GLY A 744 17.13 -1.62 -38.38
N ILE A 745 16.44 -1.77 -37.25
CA ILE A 745 15.48 -2.85 -37.02
C ILE A 745 14.11 -2.39 -37.53
N THR A 746 13.43 -3.22 -38.29
CA THR A 746 12.05 -2.98 -38.72
C THR A 746 11.07 -3.64 -37.76
N THR A 747 9.95 -2.98 -37.54
CA THR A 747 8.94 -3.47 -36.62
C THR A 747 7.56 -3.50 -37.24
N GLU A 748 6.76 -4.49 -36.87
CA GLU A 748 5.34 -4.57 -37.20
C GLU A 748 4.49 -4.68 -35.96
N ARG A 749 3.30 -4.05 -35.95
CA ARG A 749 2.40 -4.04 -34.80
C ARG A 749 1.37 -5.16 -34.87
N ALA A 750 1.13 -5.81 -33.71
CA ALA A 750 -0.08 -6.57 -33.44
C ALA A 750 -0.81 -5.88 -32.26
N GLU A 751 -2.07 -5.49 -32.46
CA GLU A 751 -2.80 -4.69 -31.46
C GLU A 751 -3.23 -5.46 -30.22
N ASN A 752 -3.18 -6.79 -30.26
CA ASN A 752 -3.47 -7.70 -29.16
C ASN A 752 -2.85 -9.08 -29.44
N GLY A 753 -2.94 -9.98 -28.45
CA GLY A 753 -2.39 -11.33 -28.57
C GLY A 753 -3.03 -12.15 -29.70
N ARG A 754 -4.34 -11.97 -29.96
CA ARG A 754 -5.05 -12.69 -31.03
C ARG A 754 -4.51 -12.33 -32.40
N ILE A 755 -4.35 -11.01 -32.68
CA ILE A 755 -3.79 -10.55 -33.96
C ILE A 755 -2.34 -11.01 -34.13
N CYS A 756 -1.58 -11.08 -33.03
CA CYS A 756 -0.22 -11.62 -33.07
C CYS A 756 -0.20 -13.10 -33.49
N VAL A 757 -1.09 -13.93 -32.95
CA VAL A 757 -1.24 -15.34 -33.33
C VAL A 757 -1.68 -15.46 -34.80
N GLU A 758 -2.65 -14.67 -35.23
CA GLU A 758 -3.13 -14.66 -36.64
C GLU A 758 -2.00 -14.31 -37.62
N LYS A 759 -1.23 -13.25 -37.32
CA LYS A 759 -0.07 -12.84 -38.13
C LYS A 759 0.99 -13.95 -38.19
N MET A 760 1.27 -14.61 -37.06
CA MET A 760 2.22 -15.71 -37.02
C MET A 760 1.75 -16.97 -37.77
N ALA A 761 0.44 -17.22 -37.76
CA ALA A 761 -0.13 -18.32 -38.52
C ALA A 761 -0.07 -18.12 -40.05
N GLU A 762 -0.18 -16.85 -40.50
CA GLU A 762 -0.16 -16.48 -41.93
C GLU A 762 1.24 -16.15 -42.44
N ALA A 763 2.22 -15.93 -41.56
CA ALA A 763 3.57 -15.50 -41.92
C ALA A 763 4.36 -16.59 -42.65
N GLU A 764 5.12 -16.21 -43.66
CA GLU A 764 6.11 -17.08 -44.33
C GLU A 764 7.35 -17.25 -43.41
N GLU A 765 8.04 -18.37 -43.57
CA GLU A 765 9.25 -18.64 -42.82
C GLU A 765 10.30 -17.52 -43.02
N GLY A 766 10.78 -16.94 -41.91
CA GLY A 766 11.73 -15.85 -41.91
C GLY A 766 11.13 -14.43 -42.01
N SER A 767 9.79 -14.30 -41.99
CA SER A 767 9.14 -12.98 -41.98
C SER A 767 9.48 -12.16 -40.74
N TYR A 768 9.70 -12.81 -39.60
CA TYR A 768 10.06 -12.18 -38.33
C TYR A 768 11.23 -12.95 -37.69
N ASP A 769 12.12 -12.24 -37.01
CA ASP A 769 13.24 -12.81 -36.26
C ASP A 769 12.91 -13.01 -34.77
N LEU A 770 11.97 -12.21 -34.22
CA LEU A 770 11.66 -12.13 -32.82
C LEU A 770 10.26 -11.55 -32.61
N ILE A 771 9.61 -11.92 -31.52
CA ILE A 771 8.37 -11.29 -31.03
C ILE A 771 8.61 -10.60 -29.70
N PHE A 772 8.25 -9.32 -29.59
CA PHE A 772 7.99 -8.66 -28.30
C PHE A 772 6.51 -8.80 -27.96
N MET A 773 6.24 -9.37 -26.80
CA MET A 773 4.88 -9.74 -26.38
C MET A 773 4.52 -9.05 -25.06
N ASP A 774 3.60 -8.07 -25.08
CA ASP A 774 3.02 -7.57 -23.84
C ASP A 774 2.23 -8.68 -23.16
N VAL A 775 2.48 -8.84 -21.87
CA VAL A 775 1.79 -9.85 -21.06
C VAL A 775 0.33 -9.48 -20.84
N GLN A 776 0.02 -8.19 -20.68
CA GLN A 776 -1.33 -7.72 -20.37
C GLN A 776 -1.94 -6.99 -21.56
N MET A 777 -2.74 -7.68 -22.34
CA MET A 777 -3.46 -7.12 -23.48
C MET A 777 -4.96 -7.51 -23.43
N PRO A 778 -5.86 -6.69 -23.99
CA PRO A 778 -7.27 -7.04 -24.14
C PRO A 778 -7.47 -8.17 -25.14
N GLU A 779 -8.62 -8.81 -25.13
CA GLU A 779 -9.06 -9.94 -25.97
C GLU A 779 -8.26 -11.24 -25.76
N MET A 780 -6.94 -11.19 -25.86
CA MET A 780 -6.03 -12.31 -25.62
C MET A 780 -4.74 -11.76 -25.00
N ASN A 781 -4.42 -12.19 -23.80
CA ASN A 781 -3.19 -11.80 -23.09
C ASN A 781 -1.96 -12.47 -23.71
N GLY A 782 -0.76 -11.98 -23.38
CA GLY A 782 0.48 -12.48 -23.96
C GLY A 782 0.82 -13.92 -23.61
N LEU A 783 0.39 -14.41 -22.44
CA LEU A 783 0.61 -15.80 -22.04
C LEU A 783 -0.21 -16.77 -22.91
N ASP A 784 -1.46 -16.45 -23.13
CA ASP A 784 -2.35 -17.25 -23.97
C ASP A 784 -1.93 -17.15 -25.45
N ALA A 785 -1.54 -15.96 -25.92
CA ALA A 785 -0.98 -15.79 -27.25
C ALA A 785 0.27 -16.64 -27.47
N THR A 786 1.18 -16.67 -26.51
CA THR A 786 2.38 -17.49 -26.56
C THR A 786 2.05 -18.98 -26.66
N ARG A 787 1.11 -19.50 -25.84
CA ARG A 787 0.67 -20.91 -25.93
C ARG A 787 0.15 -21.23 -27.32
N ASN A 788 -0.74 -20.39 -27.84
CA ASN A 788 -1.30 -20.58 -29.17
C ASN A 788 -0.24 -20.53 -30.27
N ILE A 789 0.77 -19.63 -30.18
CA ILE A 789 1.87 -19.60 -31.13
C ILE A 789 2.72 -20.88 -31.04
N ARG A 790 2.99 -21.40 -29.82
CA ARG A 790 3.72 -22.64 -29.62
C ARG A 790 2.97 -23.88 -30.12
N GLU A 791 1.64 -23.82 -30.24
CA GLU A 791 0.77 -24.89 -30.75
C GLU A 791 0.54 -24.82 -32.27
N LEU A 792 1.07 -23.83 -33.00
CA LEU A 792 0.93 -23.73 -34.45
C LEU A 792 1.62 -24.90 -35.15
N ASP A 793 0.99 -25.44 -36.21
CA ASP A 793 1.55 -26.52 -37.04
C ASP A 793 2.81 -26.13 -37.80
N ASN A 794 3.04 -24.83 -37.99
CA ASN A 794 4.25 -24.28 -38.60
C ASN A 794 5.42 -24.32 -37.61
N LYS A 795 6.40 -25.18 -37.85
CA LYS A 795 7.57 -25.36 -36.97
C LYS A 795 8.39 -24.10 -36.74
N TRP A 796 8.53 -23.25 -37.78
CA TRP A 796 9.24 -21.98 -37.64
C TRP A 796 8.45 -21.04 -36.73
N ALA A 797 7.15 -20.82 -36.97
CA ALA A 797 6.32 -19.96 -36.16
C ALA A 797 6.24 -20.41 -34.71
N SER A 798 6.14 -21.72 -34.48
CA SER A 798 6.07 -22.27 -33.11
C SER A 798 7.41 -22.21 -32.35
N SER A 799 8.53 -22.05 -33.06
CA SER A 799 9.87 -21.93 -32.45
C SER A 799 10.44 -20.52 -32.38
N ILE A 800 9.73 -19.51 -32.93
CA ILE A 800 10.22 -18.13 -32.92
C ILE A 800 10.49 -17.64 -31.49
N PRO A 801 11.60 -16.93 -31.24
CA PRO A 801 11.82 -16.34 -29.93
C PRO A 801 10.76 -15.32 -29.54
N ILE A 802 10.30 -15.40 -28.28
CA ILE A 802 9.31 -14.48 -27.75
C ILE A 802 9.89 -13.87 -26.47
N ILE A 803 9.98 -12.55 -26.43
CA ILE A 803 10.38 -11.79 -25.24
C ILE A 803 9.13 -11.15 -24.63
N ALA A 804 8.86 -11.44 -23.37
CA ALA A 804 7.80 -10.81 -22.62
C ALA A 804 8.10 -9.33 -22.35
N MET A 805 7.13 -8.46 -22.53
CA MET A 805 7.13 -7.09 -22.02
C MET A 805 6.19 -7.03 -20.82
N THR A 806 6.71 -6.75 -19.62
CA THR A 806 5.94 -6.81 -18.38
C THR A 806 5.94 -5.46 -17.66
N ALA A 807 4.82 -5.09 -17.05
CA ALA A 807 4.77 -3.94 -16.14
C ALA A 807 5.49 -4.23 -14.81
N ASP A 808 5.77 -5.50 -14.50
CA ASP A 808 6.32 -5.95 -13.23
C ASP A 808 7.46 -6.94 -13.51
N ALA A 809 8.69 -6.56 -13.15
CA ALA A 809 9.90 -7.37 -13.33
C ALA A 809 10.04 -8.51 -12.30
N PHE A 810 8.96 -8.87 -11.56
CA PHE A 810 9.05 -9.81 -10.45
C PHE A 810 9.05 -11.26 -10.87
N SER A 811 9.77 -12.06 -10.10
CA SER A 811 10.10 -13.47 -10.34
C SER A 811 8.89 -14.39 -10.60
N GLU A 812 7.72 -14.12 -10.05
CA GLU A 812 6.53 -14.94 -10.26
C GLU A 812 5.98 -14.79 -11.68
N ASN A 813 5.87 -13.57 -12.19
CA ASN A 813 5.39 -13.29 -13.54
C ASN A 813 6.40 -13.75 -14.59
N VAL A 814 7.70 -13.57 -14.32
CA VAL A 814 8.79 -14.04 -15.19
C VAL A 814 8.80 -15.57 -15.28
N ALA A 815 8.67 -16.25 -14.14
CA ALA A 815 8.61 -17.72 -14.11
C ALA A 815 7.39 -18.26 -14.89
N GLU A 816 6.26 -17.55 -14.88
CA GLU A 816 5.08 -17.92 -15.65
C GLU A 816 5.29 -17.71 -17.15
N CYS A 817 5.93 -16.61 -17.56
CA CYS A 817 6.30 -16.35 -18.95
C CYS A 817 7.22 -17.45 -19.51
N LEU A 818 8.24 -17.83 -18.78
CA LEU A 818 9.15 -18.90 -19.18
C LEU A 818 8.46 -20.28 -19.26
N LYS A 819 7.53 -20.57 -18.34
CA LYS A 819 6.75 -21.83 -18.36
C LYS A 819 5.88 -21.99 -19.59
N VAL A 820 5.31 -20.91 -20.11
CA VAL A 820 4.49 -20.94 -21.32
C VAL A 820 5.30 -20.95 -22.61
N GLY A 821 6.63 -20.87 -22.52
CA GLY A 821 7.55 -20.98 -23.65
C GLY A 821 8.06 -19.65 -24.18
N MET A 822 8.06 -18.57 -23.41
CA MET A 822 8.78 -17.34 -23.73
C MET A 822 10.28 -17.53 -23.47
N ASN A 823 11.13 -16.80 -24.19
CA ASN A 823 12.58 -16.94 -24.19
C ASN A 823 13.29 -15.89 -23.33
N GLY A 824 12.59 -14.84 -22.95
CA GLY A 824 13.13 -13.76 -22.13
C GLY A 824 12.06 -12.78 -21.69
N HIS A 825 12.47 -11.75 -20.95
CA HIS A 825 11.55 -10.70 -20.50
C HIS A 825 12.24 -9.36 -20.43
N ILE A 826 11.45 -8.29 -20.59
CA ILE A 826 11.86 -6.88 -20.47
C ILE A 826 10.80 -6.18 -19.63
N ALA A 827 11.25 -5.42 -18.62
CA ALA A 827 10.36 -4.59 -17.81
C ALA A 827 9.95 -3.30 -18.51
N LYS A 828 8.71 -2.87 -18.34
CA LYS A 828 8.26 -1.54 -18.71
C LYS A 828 8.49 -0.56 -17.53
N PRO A 829 9.00 0.69 -17.76
CA PRO A 829 9.28 1.28 -19.06
C PRO A 829 10.53 0.68 -19.72
N ILE A 830 10.49 0.58 -21.03
CA ILE A 830 11.50 -0.11 -21.83
C ILE A 830 12.80 0.70 -21.86
N ASP A 831 13.89 0.09 -21.41
CA ASP A 831 15.24 0.60 -21.52
C ASP A 831 15.93 0.00 -22.74
N LEU A 832 16.45 0.84 -23.62
CA LEU A 832 17.02 0.44 -24.88
C LEU A 832 18.26 -0.46 -24.72
N SER A 833 19.09 -0.19 -23.73
CA SER A 833 20.29 -0.98 -23.42
C SER A 833 19.94 -2.43 -23.03
N ILE A 834 18.88 -2.59 -22.23
CA ILE A 834 18.36 -3.90 -21.81
C ILE A 834 17.76 -4.64 -23.00
N VAL A 835 17.02 -3.94 -23.85
CA VAL A 835 16.43 -4.51 -25.06
C VAL A 835 17.50 -5.10 -25.97
N ILE A 836 18.52 -4.32 -26.27
CA ILE A 836 19.62 -4.72 -27.15
C ILE A 836 20.39 -5.92 -26.55
N LYS A 837 20.69 -5.87 -25.26
CA LYS A 837 21.35 -6.99 -24.56
C LYS A 837 20.54 -8.29 -24.65
N GLU A 838 19.21 -8.19 -24.50
CA GLU A 838 18.33 -9.35 -24.55
C GLU A 838 18.17 -9.91 -25.98
N ILE A 839 18.10 -9.05 -26.99
CA ILE A 839 18.11 -9.47 -28.40
C ILE A 839 19.39 -10.21 -28.73
N ARG A 840 20.57 -9.69 -28.30
CA ARG A 840 21.87 -10.34 -28.54
C ARG A 840 21.95 -11.70 -27.84
N ARG A 841 21.51 -11.80 -26.58
CA ARG A 841 21.48 -13.06 -25.85
C ARG A 841 20.71 -14.14 -26.61
N ILE A 842 19.54 -13.82 -27.10
CA ILE A 842 18.68 -14.75 -27.85
C ILE A 842 19.34 -15.14 -29.19
N LYS A 843 19.95 -14.17 -29.87
CA LYS A 843 20.65 -14.44 -31.15
C LYS A 843 21.85 -15.36 -30.97
N GLU A 844 22.56 -15.28 -29.85
CA GLU A 844 23.65 -16.18 -29.51
C GLU A 844 23.13 -17.59 -29.16
N GLU A 845 22.02 -17.70 -28.46
CA GLU A 845 21.37 -18.98 -28.15
C GLU A 845 20.87 -19.69 -29.43
N GLN A 846 20.41 -18.96 -30.43
CA GLN A 846 20.02 -19.53 -31.74
C GLN A 846 21.21 -20.04 -32.61
N LYS A 847 22.41 -19.51 -32.36
CA LYS A 847 23.63 -19.92 -33.08
C LYS A 847 24.29 -21.19 -32.50
N LYS A 848 23.92 -21.58 -31.27
CA LYS A 848 24.37 -22.80 -30.62
C LYS A 848 23.44 -23.96 -30.90
#